data_37f127de12aa247d4725031512b781da
#
_entry.id   37f127de12aa247d4725031512b781da
#
_cell.length_a   1.000
_cell.length_b   1.000
_cell.length_c   1.000
_cell.angle_alpha   90.00
_cell.angle_beta   90.00
_cell.angle_gamma   90.00
#
_symmetry.space_group_name_H-M   'P 1'
#
loop_
_entity.id
_entity.type
_entity.pdbx_description
1 polymer ?
#
loop_
_entity_poly.entity_id
_entity_poly.type
_entity_poly.pdbx_seq_one_letter_code
_entity_poly.pdbx_strand_id
1 'polypeptide(L)'
;MSSNSKKIYDNRELSWLKFNERVLEEARTPDVPLLERFTFATIFQSNLDEFFMVRVGSLFDQMIIDSKKRENKTNMTSEEQLEAIFKRVKELEAVKDKTYKEIMESLEAYGVKQLDFRNVTPEEEKYLELYFKHEVKPLLSPLIIDKRHPFPFLQNKDIYAAIHLESKTGVKIGILPVSGAFKRMVFPSKNSLRFMLVEDLILHYAPQVFENYKVLDKTLIRITRNADINVEEALFDQDMDFRDVMEELVKKRKKLMPVRLQISRNLNSNALEYLCEKLDISENQIFHIKTPLDLSFGFAFSDILDDEKLHYSKLVPQQSASINNYETMITQIKRNDIMLSYPFENIGSFIKLLFEAAEDDNVVSVKITLYRLAKNSRIIEALVRLAEAGKSVLVLVELRARFDEENNIGWSKRLQRAGCTVIYGPPSLKVHSKLLLITRKVGDKIEYITQVGTGNYNEKTSTLYTDLSVMTSDVEIGLEANNVFNALSLGMLVENTKYLLVAPKCLQNRITSMIDEQIELAKQGKPAYVGAKINSLSDKVIIDKLIEASCEGVKVELIVRGLCCLISGVDGLTDNISVTSIVGRFLEHSRIYIFGAGNERRMYISSADYMTRNTVCRVEVALPIRDEAIKQRLWDMFCIMLKDNVKARIQMPDGKYIRKQNNLHPLDSQIYFYEEAYRKAENYRKT
;
A
#
# COMPACT_ATOMS: atom_id res chain seq x y z
N MET A 1 -12.15 -40.58 -15.55
CA MET A 1 -11.85 -40.37 -14.12
C MET A 1 -11.25 -38.96 -13.98
N SER A 2 -12.05 -37.98 -13.58
CA SER A 2 -11.57 -36.62 -13.36
C SER A 2 -10.71 -36.66 -12.09
N SER A 3 -9.39 -36.53 -12.24
CA SER A 3 -8.48 -36.32 -11.11
C SER A 3 -8.89 -34.99 -10.44
N ASN A 4 -9.49 -35.09 -9.28
CA ASN A 4 -9.71 -33.98 -8.38
C ASN A 4 -8.31 -33.55 -7.88
N SER A 5 -7.51 -32.84 -8.69
CA SER A 5 -6.23 -32.32 -8.26
C SER A 5 -6.53 -31.29 -7.16
N LYS A 6 -6.12 -31.62 -5.93
CA LYS A 6 -6.30 -30.76 -4.76
C LYS A 6 -5.75 -29.36 -5.09
N LYS A 7 -6.55 -28.33 -4.91
CA LYS A 7 -6.17 -26.94 -5.22
C LYS A 7 -5.22 -26.42 -4.15
N ILE A 8 -3.95 -26.27 -4.47
CA ILE A 8 -2.88 -25.77 -3.55
C ILE A 8 -2.43 -24.34 -3.86
N TYR A 9 -2.85 -23.83 -5.02
CA TYR A 9 -2.55 -22.46 -5.40
C TYR A 9 -3.82 -21.63 -5.54
N ASP A 10 -3.71 -20.35 -5.21
CA ASP A 10 -4.74 -19.34 -5.51
C ASP A 10 -4.24 -18.37 -6.58
N ASN A 11 -5.17 -17.87 -7.41
CA ASN A 11 -4.84 -16.84 -8.39
C ASN A 11 -4.42 -15.56 -7.65
N ARG A 12 -3.39 -14.91 -8.15
CA ARG A 12 -2.81 -13.73 -7.51
C ARG A 12 -3.81 -12.58 -7.36
N GLU A 13 -4.58 -12.29 -8.40
CA GLU A 13 -5.50 -11.16 -8.44
C GLU A 13 -6.75 -11.44 -7.60
N LEU A 14 -7.26 -12.68 -7.64
CA LEU A 14 -8.37 -13.11 -6.81
C LEU A 14 -7.97 -13.17 -5.32
N SER A 15 -6.75 -13.59 -5.02
CA SER A 15 -6.22 -13.54 -3.66
C SER A 15 -6.08 -12.09 -3.15
N TRP A 16 -5.71 -11.14 -4.03
CA TRP A 16 -5.69 -9.73 -3.69
C TRP A 16 -7.09 -9.19 -3.38
N LEU A 17 -8.11 -9.59 -4.13
CA LEU A 17 -9.50 -9.22 -3.84
C LEU A 17 -9.97 -9.76 -2.48
N LYS A 18 -9.58 -10.98 -2.09
CA LYS A 18 -9.82 -11.52 -0.73
C LYS A 18 -9.14 -10.68 0.35
N PHE A 19 -7.95 -10.12 0.06
CA PHE A 19 -7.33 -9.16 0.99
C PHE A 19 -8.15 -7.88 1.12
N ASN A 20 -8.56 -7.28 0.01
CA ASN A 20 -9.36 -6.05 0.06
C ASN A 20 -10.74 -6.27 0.69
N GLU A 21 -11.31 -7.48 0.57
CA GLU A 21 -12.51 -7.89 1.31
C GLU A 21 -12.28 -7.85 2.82
N ARG A 22 -11.12 -8.34 3.33
CA ARG A 22 -10.77 -8.25 4.76
C ARG A 22 -10.67 -6.81 5.25
N VAL A 23 -10.24 -5.88 4.39
CA VAL A 23 -10.27 -4.43 4.69
C VAL A 23 -11.72 -3.94 4.82
N LEU A 24 -12.62 -4.36 3.92
CA LEU A 24 -14.04 -4.01 3.99
C LEU A 24 -14.74 -4.63 5.21
N GLU A 25 -14.29 -5.81 5.67
CA GLU A 25 -14.81 -6.42 6.90
C GLU A 25 -14.56 -5.56 8.14
N GLU A 26 -13.45 -4.82 8.22
CA GLU A 26 -13.21 -3.87 9.32
C GLU A 26 -14.25 -2.75 9.32
N ALA A 27 -14.71 -2.28 8.14
CA ALA A 27 -15.82 -1.33 8.04
C ALA A 27 -17.16 -1.88 8.55
N ARG A 28 -17.31 -3.20 8.63
CA ARG A 28 -18.52 -3.90 9.08
C ARG A 28 -18.44 -4.42 10.51
N THR A 29 -17.29 -4.28 11.15
CA THR A 29 -17.05 -4.78 12.51
C THR A 29 -17.60 -3.79 13.52
N PRO A 30 -18.57 -4.17 14.38
CA PRO A 30 -19.21 -3.26 15.36
C PRO A 30 -18.22 -2.66 16.37
N ASP A 31 -17.17 -3.40 16.76
CA ASP A 31 -16.17 -2.95 17.73
C ASP A 31 -15.19 -1.91 17.16
N VAL A 32 -15.23 -1.67 15.84
CA VAL A 32 -14.48 -0.58 15.22
C VAL A 32 -15.28 0.71 15.34
N PRO A 33 -14.67 1.82 15.82
CA PRO A 33 -15.35 3.11 15.94
C PRO A 33 -15.95 3.58 14.60
N LEU A 34 -17.08 4.28 14.64
CA LEU A 34 -17.92 4.51 13.46
C LEU A 34 -17.19 5.27 12.33
N LEU A 35 -16.42 6.31 12.64
CA LEU A 35 -15.66 7.04 11.61
C LEU A 35 -14.47 6.23 11.06
N GLU A 36 -13.91 5.35 11.87
CA GLU A 36 -12.91 4.41 11.40
C GLU A 36 -13.51 3.36 10.44
N ARG A 37 -14.74 2.90 10.72
CA ARG A 37 -15.49 2.04 9.77
C ARG A 37 -15.67 2.74 8.43
N PHE A 38 -16.02 4.03 8.45
CA PHE A 38 -16.10 4.81 7.22
C PHE A 38 -14.74 4.92 6.51
N THR A 39 -13.68 5.18 7.27
CA THR A 39 -12.30 5.21 6.79
C THR A 39 -11.92 3.88 6.10
N PHE A 40 -12.25 2.73 6.69
CA PHE A 40 -11.99 1.43 6.07
C PHE A 40 -12.78 1.21 4.78
N ALA A 41 -14.03 1.66 4.70
CA ALA A 41 -14.82 1.63 3.46
C ALA A 41 -14.19 2.51 2.36
N THR A 42 -13.65 3.66 2.72
CA THR A 42 -12.92 4.57 1.81
C THR A 42 -11.60 3.96 1.36
N ILE A 43 -10.85 3.32 2.26
CA ILE A 43 -9.61 2.60 1.94
C ILE A 43 -9.90 1.43 0.98
N PHE A 44 -10.97 0.66 1.22
CA PHE A 44 -11.40 -0.41 0.31
C PHE A 44 -11.57 0.09 -1.12
N GLN A 45 -12.27 1.21 -1.30
CA GLN A 45 -12.48 1.81 -2.62
C GLN A 45 -11.19 2.33 -3.24
N SER A 46 -10.37 3.04 -2.47
CA SER A 46 -9.07 3.56 -2.94
C SER A 46 -8.13 2.43 -3.38
N ASN A 47 -8.08 1.35 -2.61
CA ASN A 47 -7.33 0.14 -2.97
C ASN A 47 -7.84 -0.48 -4.28
N LEU A 48 -9.17 -0.53 -4.45
CA LEU A 48 -9.78 -1.07 -5.66
C LEU A 48 -9.48 -0.20 -6.89
N ASP A 49 -9.48 1.13 -6.74
CA ASP A 49 -9.06 2.05 -7.80
C ASP A 49 -7.61 1.77 -8.24
N GLU A 50 -6.68 1.64 -7.28
CA GLU A 50 -5.29 1.31 -7.58
C GLU A 50 -5.16 -0.07 -8.25
N PHE A 51 -5.93 -1.05 -7.79
CA PHE A 51 -5.96 -2.38 -8.39
C PHE A 51 -6.39 -2.35 -9.87
N PHE A 52 -7.43 -1.58 -10.20
CA PHE A 52 -7.86 -1.40 -11.58
C PHE A 52 -6.80 -0.66 -12.41
N MET A 53 -6.24 0.43 -11.89
CA MET A 53 -5.24 1.21 -12.60
C MET A 53 -3.97 0.40 -12.91
N VAL A 54 -3.58 -0.51 -12.02
CA VAL A 54 -2.29 -1.20 -12.11
C VAL A 54 -2.45 -2.64 -12.57
N ARG A 55 -3.30 -3.42 -11.91
CA ARG A 55 -3.36 -4.87 -12.14
C ARG A 55 -4.31 -5.25 -13.28
N VAL A 56 -5.51 -4.68 -13.27
CA VAL A 56 -6.47 -4.87 -14.37
C VAL A 56 -5.89 -4.26 -15.65
N GLY A 57 -5.27 -3.07 -15.57
CA GLY A 57 -4.55 -2.47 -16.69
C GLY A 57 -3.49 -3.39 -17.27
N SER A 58 -2.60 -3.94 -16.44
CA SER A 58 -1.57 -4.89 -16.89
C SER A 58 -2.15 -6.16 -17.53
N LEU A 59 -3.31 -6.66 -17.07
CA LEU A 59 -3.96 -7.84 -17.67
C LEU A 59 -4.53 -7.51 -19.05
N PHE A 60 -5.07 -6.30 -19.24
CA PHE A 60 -5.50 -5.85 -20.58
C PHE A 60 -4.30 -5.73 -21.54
N ASP A 61 -3.20 -5.11 -21.09
CA ASP A 61 -1.99 -5.00 -21.91
C ASP A 61 -1.46 -6.39 -22.28
N GLN A 62 -1.43 -7.32 -21.32
CA GLN A 62 -1.02 -8.71 -21.58
C GLN A 62 -1.94 -9.44 -22.54
N MET A 63 -3.25 -9.23 -22.47
CA MET A 63 -4.23 -9.82 -23.38
C MET A 63 -4.00 -9.34 -24.82
N ILE A 64 -3.62 -8.07 -25.02
CA ILE A 64 -3.30 -7.51 -26.34
C ILE A 64 -2.01 -8.11 -26.90
N ILE A 65 -0.97 -8.28 -26.06
CA ILE A 65 0.34 -8.79 -26.48
C ILE A 65 0.28 -10.31 -26.75
N ASP A 66 -0.31 -11.08 -25.85
CA ASP A 66 -0.42 -12.54 -25.95
C ASP A 66 -1.66 -13.04 -25.18
N SER A 67 -2.77 -13.16 -25.90
CA SER A 67 -4.05 -13.60 -25.33
C SER A 67 -4.05 -15.05 -24.82
N LYS A 68 -3.10 -15.89 -25.30
CA LYS A 68 -3.00 -17.31 -24.93
C LYS A 68 -2.08 -17.54 -23.73
N LYS A 69 -1.33 -16.55 -23.32
CA LYS A 69 -0.41 -16.68 -22.19
C LYS A 69 -1.19 -17.02 -20.91
N ARG A 70 -0.71 -18.05 -20.22
CA ARG A 70 -1.30 -18.53 -18.97
C ARG A 70 -0.40 -18.18 -17.78
N GLU A 71 -1.00 -17.81 -16.67
CA GLU A 71 -0.24 -17.58 -15.45
C GLU A 71 0.20 -18.91 -14.79
N ASN A 72 1.27 -18.88 -14.03
CA ASN A 72 2.04 -20.06 -13.64
C ASN A 72 1.54 -20.83 -12.40
N LYS A 73 0.40 -20.47 -11.80
CA LYS A 73 -0.16 -21.10 -10.59
C LYS A 73 -1.51 -21.76 -10.85
N THR A 74 -2.47 -20.98 -11.33
CA THR A 74 -3.83 -21.49 -11.61
C THR A 74 -4.07 -21.75 -13.11
N ASN A 75 -3.07 -21.47 -13.95
CA ASN A 75 -3.11 -21.71 -15.39
C ASN A 75 -4.23 -20.94 -16.14
N MET A 76 -4.69 -19.82 -15.57
CA MET A 76 -5.70 -18.95 -16.17
C MET A 76 -5.07 -18.04 -17.23
N THR A 77 -5.80 -17.77 -18.33
CA THR A 77 -5.47 -16.71 -19.28
C THR A 77 -5.76 -15.33 -18.70
N SER A 78 -5.30 -14.25 -19.33
CA SER A 78 -5.64 -12.88 -18.91
C SER A 78 -7.15 -12.62 -18.99
N GLU A 79 -7.82 -13.13 -20.00
CA GLU A 79 -9.28 -13.01 -20.18
C GLU A 79 -10.04 -13.72 -19.06
N GLU A 80 -9.73 -15.00 -18.79
CA GLU A 80 -10.32 -15.78 -17.68
C GLU A 80 -10.11 -15.08 -16.33
N GLN A 81 -8.96 -14.45 -16.11
CA GLN A 81 -8.70 -13.67 -14.90
C GLN A 81 -9.56 -12.40 -14.83
N LEU A 82 -9.69 -11.65 -15.94
CA LEU A 82 -10.51 -10.43 -16.01
C LEU A 82 -11.98 -10.73 -15.73
N GLU A 83 -12.55 -11.79 -16.34
CA GLU A 83 -13.92 -12.21 -16.08
C GLU A 83 -14.16 -12.55 -14.60
N ALA A 84 -13.27 -13.35 -14.01
CA ALA A 84 -13.35 -13.72 -12.60
C ALA A 84 -13.21 -12.49 -11.67
N ILE A 85 -12.31 -11.54 -12.01
CA ILE A 85 -12.13 -10.27 -11.29
C ILE A 85 -13.41 -9.44 -11.35
N PHE A 86 -13.98 -9.21 -12.54
CA PHE A 86 -15.17 -8.36 -12.69
C PHE A 86 -16.37 -8.94 -11.95
N LYS A 87 -16.57 -10.26 -12.03
CA LYS A 87 -17.61 -10.94 -11.26
C LYS A 87 -17.42 -10.71 -9.77
N ARG A 88 -16.20 -10.95 -9.25
CA ARG A 88 -15.92 -10.80 -7.82
C ARG A 88 -16.03 -9.34 -7.34
N VAL A 89 -15.59 -8.39 -8.15
CA VAL A 89 -15.71 -6.96 -7.82
C VAL A 89 -17.17 -6.53 -7.76
N LYS A 90 -18.05 -6.98 -8.66
CA LYS A 90 -19.50 -6.69 -8.59
C LYS A 90 -20.12 -7.19 -7.27
N GLU A 91 -19.70 -8.36 -6.79
CA GLU A 91 -20.14 -8.89 -5.49
C GLU A 91 -19.65 -8.00 -4.32
N LEU A 92 -18.38 -7.60 -4.34
CA LEU A 92 -17.78 -6.76 -3.28
C LEU A 92 -18.35 -5.33 -3.26
N GLU A 93 -18.63 -4.76 -4.45
CA GLU A 93 -19.30 -3.45 -4.55
C GLU A 93 -20.70 -3.47 -3.92
N ALA A 94 -21.46 -4.56 -4.11
CA ALA A 94 -22.76 -4.71 -3.43
C ALA A 94 -22.63 -4.77 -1.90
N VAL A 95 -21.58 -5.41 -1.39
CA VAL A 95 -21.28 -5.43 0.04
C VAL A 95 -20.88 -4.03 0.54
N LYS A 96 -20.03 -3.31 -0.21
CA LYS A 96 -19.62 -1.93 0.10
C LYS A 96 -20.84 -1.00 0.14
N ASP A 97 -21.73 -1.08 -0.85
CA ASP A 97 -22.93 -0.24 -0.91
C ASP A 97 -23.82 -0.43 0.32
N LYS A 98 -24.02 -1.68 0.75
CA LYS A 98 -24.75 -2.00 1.98
C LYS A 98 -24.04 -1.43 3.21
N THR A 99 -22.72 -1.64 3.31
CA THR A 99 -21.91 -1.16 4.44
C THR A 99 -21.94 0.37 4.54
N TYR A 100 -21.81 1.08 3.42
CA TYR A 100 -21.92 2.54 3.39
C TYR A 100 -23.26 3.02 3.94
N LYS A 101 -24.37 2.39 3.48
CA LYS A 101 -25.71 2.74 3.94
C LYS A 101 -25.84 2.56 5.46
N GLU A 102 -25.40 1.42 6.00
CA GLU A 102 -25.43 1.13 7.45
C GLU A 102 -24.60 2.14 8.27
N ILE A 103 -23.44 2.57 7.75
CA ILE A 103 -22.59 3.58 8.38
C ILE A 103 -23.31 4.95 8.38
N MET A 104 -23.88 5.38 7.25
CA MET A 104 -24.57 6.66 7.14
C MET A 104 -25.83 6.71 8.02
N GLU A 105 -26.60 5.62 8.09
CA GLU A 105 -27.73 5.49 9.02
C GLU A 105 -27.30 5.61 10.48
N SER A 106 -26.14 5.02 10.83
CA SER A 106 -25.59 5.13 12.19
C SER A 106 -25.09 6.55 12.52
N LEU A 107 -24.58 7.28 11.52
CA LEU A 107 -24.13 8.67 11.67
C LEU A 107 -25.27 9.67 11.85
N GLU A 108 -26.51 9.32 11.49
CA GLU A 108 -27.68 10.17 11.74
C GLU A 108 -27.90 10.44 13.24
N ALA A 109 -27.51 9.51 14.13
CA ALA A 109 -27.55 9.71 15.57
C ALA A 109 -26.63 10.85 16.07
N TYR A 110 -25.62 11.20 15.26
CA TYR A 110 -24.68 12.30 15.51
C TYR A 110 -25.00 13.55 14.67
N GLY A 111 -26.19 13.60 14.06
CA GLY A 111 -26.65 14.73 13.25
C GLY A 111 -26.09 14.78 11.83
N VAL A 112 -25.28 13.81 11.42
CA VAL A 112 -24.74 13.73 10.06
C VAL A 112 -25.77 13.08 9.16
N LYS A 113 -26.18 13.77 8.11
CA LYS A 113 -27.11 13.21 7.11
C LYS A 113 -26.75 13.64 5.71
N GLN A 114 -26.55 12.68 4.84
CA GLN A 114 -26.44 12.95 3.42
C GLN A 114 -27.84 13.27 2.87
N LEU A 115 -27.93 14.43 2.22
CA LEU A 115 -29.14 14.91 1.59
C LEU A 115 -29.29 14.38 0.17
N ASP A 116 -30.52 14.11 -0.22
CA ASP A 116 -30.98 14.04 -1.60
C ASP A 116 -32.23 14.92 -1.76
N PHE A 117 -32.62 15.25 -2.99
CA PHE A 117 -33.75 16.14 -3.25
C PHE A 117 -35.13 15.58 -2.85
N ARG A 118 -35.19 14.34 -2.31
CA ARG A 118 -36.41 13.76 -1.74
C ARG A 118 -36.53 14.02 -0.25
N ASN A 119 -35.42 14.39 0.41
CA ASN A 119 -35.37 14.53 1.87
C ASN A 119 -34.85 15.91 2.34
N VAL A 120 -34.73 16.90 1.44
CA VAL A 120 -34.39 18.30 1.77
C VAL A 120 -35.61 19.03 2.30
N THR A 121 -35.41 20.00 3.23
CA THR A 121 -36.45 20.95 3.61
C THR A 121 -36.57 22.06 2.56
N PRO A 122 -37.68 22.83 2.52
CA PRO A 122 -37.82 23.95 1.59
C PRO A 122 -36.71 25.00 1.74
N GLU A 123 -36.22 25.24 2.97
CA GLU A 123 -35.14 26.18 3.25
C GLU A 123 -33.80 25.65 2.70
N GLU A 124 -33.54 24.36 2.88
CA GLU A 124 -32.35 23.69 2.34
C GLU A 124 -32.39 23.70 0.81
N GLU A 125 -33.50 23.38 0.19
CA GLU A 125 -33.68 23.39 -1.24
C GLU A 125 -33.43 24.79 -1.82
N LYS A 126 -33.99 25.82 -1.24
CA LYS A 126 -33.74 27.20 -1.65
C LYS A 126 -32.28 27.60 -1.51
N TYR A 127 -31.61 27.20 -0.44
CA TYR A 127 -30.17 27.44 -0.30
C TYR A 127 -29.36 26.74 -1.40
N LEU A 128 -29.64 25.46 -1.64
CA LEU A 128 -28.96 24.64 -2.63
C LEU A 128 -29.16 25.17 -4.05
N GLU A 129 -30.36 25.67 -4.37
CA GLU A 129 -30.67 26.33 -5.63
C GLU A 129 -29.82 27.61 -5.82
N LEU A 130 -29.80 28.48 -4.81
CA LEU A 130 -29.00 29.71 -4.84
C LEU A 130 -27.50 29.40 -4.92
N TYR A 131 -27.03 28.42 -4.14
CA TYR A 131 -25.63 27.96 -4.19
C TYR A 131 -25.26 27.42 -5.59
N PHE A 132 -26.13 26.59 -6.18
CA PHE A 132 -25.92 26.13 -7.55
C PHE A 132 -25.85 27.31 -8.53
N LYS A 133 -26.80 28.23 -8.46
CA LYS A 133 -26.90 29.34 -9.39
C LYS A 133 -25.71 30.31 -9.32
N HIS A 134 -25.21 30.60 -8.13
CA HIS A 134 -24.21 31.61 -7.90
C HIS A 134 -22.78 31.09 -7.78
N GLU A 135 -22.60 29.88 -7.22
CA GLU A 135 -21.27 29.33 -6.92
C GLU A 135 -20.88 28.19 -7.88
N VAL A 136 -21.84 27.42 -8.39
CA VAL A 136 -21.54 26.22 -9.21
C VAL A 136 -21.76 26.47 -10.68
N LYS A 137 -22.95 26.90 -11.11
CA LYS A 137 -23.33 27.10 -12.53
C LYS A 137 -22.33 27.97 -13.30
N PRO A 138 -21.80 29.11 -12.77
CA PRO A 138 -20.86 29.97 -13.48
C PRO A 138 -19.50 29.30 -13.77
N LEU A 139 -19.13 28.25 -13.01
CA LEU A 139 -17.86 27.54 -13.16
C LEU A 139 -17.99 26.25 -13.98
N LEU A 140 -19.22 25.86 -14.35
CA LEU A 140 -19.45 24.68 -15.16
C LEU A 140 -19.07 24.94 -16.63
N SER A 141 -18.39 23.95 -17.23
CA SER A 141 -18.05 23.95 -18.66
C SER A 141 -18.77 22.79 -19.34
N PRO A 142 -20.04 23.00 -19.77
CA PRO A 142 -20.83 21.95 -20.42
C PRO A 142 -20.25 21.63 -21.80
N LEU A 143 -20.20 20.34 -22.11
CA LEU A 143 -19.81 19.83 -23.41
C LEU A 143 -20.96 19.02 -24.00
N ILE A 144 -21.22 19.15 -25.28
CA ILE A 144 -22.18 18.29 -25.99
C ILE A 144 -21.41 17.41 -26.96
N ILE A 145 -21.67 16.12 -26.87
CA ILE A 145 -21.08 15.08 -27.72
C ILE A 145 -22.12 14.69 -28.77
N ASP A 146 -21.76 14.87 -30.02
CA ASP A 146 -22.53 14.42 -31.17
C ASP A 146 -21.57 14.08 -32.32
N LYS A 147 -22.12 13.83 -33.53
CA LYS A 147 -21.31 13.49 -34.71
C LYS A 147 -20.34 14.63 -35.16
N ARG A 148 -20.52 15.86 -34.70
CA ARG A 148 -19.71 17.01 -35.06
C ARG A 148 -18.66 17.40 -34.02
N HIS A 149 -18.87 16.97 -32.78
CA HIS A 149 -17.97 17.31 -31.65
C HIS A 149 -17.23 16.06 -31.20
N PRO A 150 -15.90 16.09 -31.16
CA PRO A 150 -15.11 14.97 -30.70
C PRO A 150 -15.43 14.64 -29.23
N PHE A 151 -15.30 13.38 -28.85
CA PHE A 151 -15.46 12.97 -27.46
C PHE A 151 -14.36 13.62 -26.59
N PRO A 152 -14.72 14.32 -25.50
CA PRO A 152 -13.72 14.94 -24.64
C PRO A 152 -12.88 13.89 -23.91
N PHE A 153 -11.65 14.25 -23.61
CA PHE A 153 -10.82 13.40 -22.76
C PHE A 153 -11.31 13.50 -21.32
N LEU A 154 -11.91 12.42 -20.81
CA LEU A 154 -12.32 12.32 -19.41
C LEU A 154 -11.12 11.92 -18.55
N GLN A 155 -10.82 12.72 -17.52
CA GLN A 155 -9.70 12.51 -16.60
C GLN A 155 -9.90 11.23 -15.76
N ASN A 156 -8.77 10.62 -15.37
CA ASN A 156 -8.78 9.43 -14.54
C ASN A 156 -9.33 9.71 -13.14
N LYS A 157 -10.33 8.96 -12.71
CA LYS A 157 -11.02 9.04 -11.42
C LYS A 157 -11.88 10.29 -11.19
N ASP A 158 -11.95 11.22 -12.13
CA ASP A 158 -12.85 12.36 -12.01
C ASP A 158 -14.30 11.93 -12.20
N ILE A 159 -15.21 12.65 -11.54
CA ILE A 159 -16.66 12.46 -11.65
C ILE A 159 -17.21 13.41 -12.71
N TYR A 160 -18.11 12.90 -13.53
CA TYR A 160 -18.83 13.67 -14.54
C TYR A 160 -20.32 13.39 -14.45
N ALA A 161 -21.14 14.38 -14.71
CA ALA A 161 -22.55 14.12 -14.99
C ALA A 161 -22.72 13.93 -16.51
N ALA A 162 -23.25 12.76 -16.89
CA ALA A 162 -23.61 12.41 -18.26
C ALA A 162 -25.12 12.54 -18.45
N ILE A 163 -25.54 13.37 -19.41
CA ILE A 163 -26.92 13.80 -19.64
C ILE A 163 -27.35 13.36 -21.03
N HIS A 164 -28.33 12.49 -21.12
CA HIS A 164 -28.94 12.11 -22.40
C HIS A 164 -29.93 13.18 -22.85
N LEU A 165 -29.64 13.78 -23.98
CA LEU A 165 -30.40 14.90 -24.55
C LEU A 165 -31.23 14.43 -25.73
N GLU A 166 -32.47 14.91 -25.83
CA GLU A 166 -33.35 14.64 -26.98
C GLU A 166 -32.72 15.17 -28.28
N SER A 167 -32.69 14.33 -29.30
CA SER A 167 -32.14 14.70 -30.61
C SER A 167 -32.89 13.99 -31.73
N LYS A 168 -33.13 14.72 -32.85
CA LYS A 168 -33.72 14.18 -34.07
C LYS A 168 -32.72 13.40 -34.93
N THR A 169 -31.42 13.55 -34.70
CA THR A 169 -30.34 13.05 -35.57
C THR A 169 -29.47 11.97 -34.96
N GLY A 170 -29.92 11.30 -33.88
CA GLY A 170 -29.20 10.24 -33.16
C GLY A 170 -28.97 10.58 -31.70
N VAL A 171 -28.17 9.78 -31.02
CA VAL A 171 -27.84 9.97 -29.60
C VAL A 171 -27.00 11.23 -29.41
N LYS A 172 -27.38 12.06 -28.42
CA LYS A 172 -26.66 13.25 -28.01
C LYS A 172 -26.44 13.22 -26.51
N ILE A 173 -25.19 13.35 -26.06
CA ILE A 173 -24.83 13.32 -24.65
C ILE A 173 -24.22 14.67 -24.26
N GLY A 174 -24.75 15.27 -23.20
CA GLY A 174 -24.13 16.37 -22.47
C GLY A 174 -23.20 15.85 -21.39
N ILE A 175 -22.01 16.39 -21.24
CA ILE A 175 -21.05 16.09 -20.18
C ILE A 175 -20.80 17.32 -19.34
N LEU A 176 -20.94 17.21 -18.01
CA LEU A 176 -20.58 18.24 -17.05
C LEU A 176 -19.47 17.70 -16.14
N PRO A 177 -18.28 18.29 -16.14
CA PRO A 177 -17.23 17.91 -15.21
C PRO A 177 -17.58 18.38 -13.79
N VAL A 178 -17.38 17.51 -12.80
CA VAL A 178 -17.40 17.88 -11.39
C VAL A 178 -15.97 18.30 -11.02
N SER A 179 -15.71 19.59 -11.13
CA SER A 179 -14.37 20.14 -10.92
C SER A 179 -13.92 20.05 -9.47
N GLY A 180 -12.62 19.82 -9.24
CA GLY A 180 -11.97 19.96 -7.92
C GLY A 180 -11.98 21.40 -7.35
N ALA A 181 -12.44 22.40 -8.12
CA ALA A 181 -12.67 23.75 -7.61
C ALA A 181 -13.87 23.85 -6.67
N PHE A 182 -14.80 22.88 -6.70
CA PHE A 182 -15.96 22.86 -5.83
C PHE A 182 -15.63 22.18 -4.48
N LYS A 183 -16.20 22.73 -3.39
CA LYS A 183 -16.29 21.99 -2.12
C LYS A 183 -17.22 20.80 -2.34
N ARG A 184 -16.73 19.59 -2.08
CA ARG A 184 -17.47 18.39 -2.40
C ARG A 184 -18.69 18.18 -1.53
N MET A 185 -18.61 18.51 -0.21
CA MET A 185 -19.74 18.53 0.71
C MET A 185 -20.26 19.96 0.83
N VAL A 186 -21.52 20.18 0.48
CA VAL A 186 -22.23 21.45 0.59
C VAL A 186 -23.17 21.36 1.79
N PHE A 187 -22.95 22.21 2.79
CA PHE A 187 -23.76 22.28 4.01
C PHE A 187 -24.76 23.43 3.88
N PRO A 188 -26.08 23.16 3.78
CA PRO A 188 -27.09 24.22 3.64
C PRO A 188 -27.22 25.10 4.89
N SER A 189 -26.82 24.62 6.04
CA SER A 189 -26.83 25.36 7.30
C SER A 189 -25.49 25.21 8.02
N LYS A 190 -24.99 26.32 8.60
CA LYS A 190 -23.75 26.32 9.39
C LYS A 190 -23.88 25.54 10.72
N ASN A 191 -25.10 25.36 11.21
CA ASN A 191 -25.36 24.70 12.49
C ASN A 191 -25.85 23.25 12.33
N SER A 192 -25.75 22.69 11.14
CA SER A 192 -26.19 21.33 10.83
C SER A 192 -25.12 20.57 10.06
N LEU A 193 -24.97 19.29 10.37
CA LEU A 193 -24.10 18.37 9.63
C LEU A 193 -24.86 17.64 8.50
N ARG A 194 -26.03 18.18 8.10
CA ARG A 194 -26.74 17.72 6.90
C ARG A 194 -26.05 18.30 5.68
N PHE A 195 -25.65 17.46 4.73
CA PHE A 195 -24.86 17.86 3.56
C PHE A 195 -25.38 17.25 2.27
N MET A 196 -25.21 17.98 1.17
CA MET A 196 -25.41 17.51 -0.21
C MET A 196 -24.04 17.34 -0.87
N LEU A 197 -23.84 16.26 -1.63
CA LEU A 197 -22.67 16.16 -2.49
C LEU A 197 -22.86 17.04 -3.72
N VAL A 198 -21.80 17.76 -4.09
CA VAL A 198 -21.84 18.69 -5.23
C VAL A 198 -22.15 18.00 -6.56
N GLU A 199 -21.70 16.75 -6.73
CA GLU A 199 -22.07 15.93 -7.89
C GLU A 199 -23.57 15.65 -7.99
N ASP A 200 -24.27 15.41 -6.88
CA ASP A 200 -25.72 15.21 -6.85
C ASP A 200 -26.45 16.52 -7.13
N LEU A 201 -25.94 17.64 -6.60
CA LEU A 201 -26.44 18.97 -6.89
C LEU A 201 -26.34 19.31 -8.39
N ILE A 202 -25.19 19.09 -8.99
CA ILE A 202 -24.95 19.30 -10.42
C ILE A 202 -25.87 18.39 -11.25
N LEU A 203 -25.99 17.11 -10.89
CA LEU A 203 -26.86 16.19 -11.58
C LEU A 203 -28.33 16.61 -11.50
N HIS A 204 -28.77 17.13 -10.35
CA HIS A 204 -30.15 17.59 -10.18
C HIS A 204 -30.47 18.77 -11.11
N TYR A 205 -29.62 19.81 -11.08
CA TYR A 205 -29.83 21.05 -11.84
C TYR A 205 -29.25 21.02 -13.26
N ALA A 206 -28.74 19.88 -13.74
CA ALA A 206 -28.26 19.73 -15.11
C ALA A 206 -29.24 20.23 -16.20
N PRO A 207 -30.58 20.05 -16.09
CA PRO A 207 -31.53 20.62 -17.04
C PRO A 207 -31.43 22.15 -17.19
N GLN A 208 -31.07 22.86 -16.12
CA GLN A 208 -30.86 24.34 -16.18
C GLN A 208 -29.54 24.75 -16.87
N VAL A 209 -28.63 23.81 -17.12
CA VAL A 209 -27.39 24.04 -17.89
C VAL A 209 -27.65 23.76 -19.37
N PHE A 210 -28.50 22.79 -19.69
CA PHE A 210 -28.87 22.42 -21.08
C PHE A 210 -30.27 22.92 -21.43
N GLU A 211 -30.60 24.16 -21.13
CA GLU A 211 -31.94 24.79 -21.30
C GLU A 211 -32.52 24.62 -22.71
N ASN A 212 -31.68 24.56 -23.74
CA ASN A 212 -32.10 24.41 -25.14
C ASN A 212 -32.39 22.94 -25.56
N TYR A 213 -32.27 22.01 -24.63
CA TYR A 213 -32.46 20.59 -24.89
C TYR A 213 -33.39 19.97 -23.85
N LYS A 214 -34.23 19.02 -24.28
CA LYS A 214 -34.97 18.20 -23.36
C LYS A 214 -34.06 17.09 -22.84
N VAL A 215 -33.93 17.00 -21.52
CA VAL A 215 -33.19 15.93 -20.84
C VAL A 215 -34.08 14.68 -20.77
N LEU A 216 -33.58 13.56 -21.29
CA LEU A 216 -34.27 12.27 -21.25
C LEU A 216 -33.86 11.44 -20.04
N ASP A 217 -32.55 11.31 -19.82
CA ASP A 217 -31.92 10.63 -18.69
C ASP A 217 -30.67 11.36 -18.21
N LYS A 218 -30.21 11.04 -16.99
CA LYS A 218 -28.98 11.59 -16.44
C LYS A 218 -28.37 10.67 -15.39
N THR A 219 -27.04 10.53 -15.41
CA THR A 219 -26.28 9.74 -14.43
C THR A 219 -24.96 10.41 -14.11
N LEU A 220 -24.38 10.06 -12.94
CA LEU A 220 -22.97 10.33 -12.67
C LEU A 220 -22.13 9.19 -13.24
N ILE A 221 -21.01 9.53 -13.84
CA ILE A 221 -20.03 8.56 -14.35
C ILE A 221 -18.65 8.86 -13.77
N ARG A 222 -17.86 7.80 -13.61
CA ARG A 222 -16.46 7.89 -13.18
C ARG A 222 -15.65 6.82 -13.92
N ILE A 223 -14.54 7.24 -14.51
CA ILE A 223 -13.68 6.37 -15.31
C ILE A 223 -12.41 6.06 -14.57
N THR A 224 -12.00 4.79 -14.55
CA THR A 224 -10.65 4.40 -14.13
C THR A 224 -9.84 4.03 -15.36
N ARG A 225 -8.64 4.61 -15.50
CA ARG A 225 -7.73 4.35 -16.62
C ARG A 225 -6.56 3.47 -16.19
N ASN A 226 -6.01 2.71 -17.11
CA ASN A 226 -4.73 2.06 -16.93
C ASN A 226 -3.67 3.12 -16.51
N ALA A 227 -2.79 2.79 -15.57
CA ALA A 227 -1.70 3.66 -15.14
C ALA A 227 -0.36 2.90 -15.11
N ASP A 228 -0.32 1.70 -15.64
CA ASP A 228 0.90 0.89 -15.73
C ASP A 228 1.61 1.18 -17.07
N ILE A 229 2.71 1.91 -17.02
CA ILE A 229 3.55 2.18 -18.18
C ILE A 229 4.81 1.33 -18.06
N ASN A 230 5.18 0.64 -19.13
CA ASN A 230 6.47 -0.02 -19.21
C ASN A 230 7.57 1.04 -19.41
N VAL A 231 8.35 1.27 -18.36
CA VAL A 231 9.46 2.25 -18.36
C VAL A 231 10.57 1.83 -19.34
N GLU A 232 10.69 0.54 -19.64
CA GLU A 232 11.74 0.02 -20.54
C GLU A 232 11.59 0.54 -21.97
N GLU A 233 10.35 0.76 -22.44
CA GLU A 233 10.09 1.32 -23.77
C GLU A 233 10.49 2.81 -23.90
N ALA A 234 10.55 3.52 -22.79
CA ALA A 234 10.87 4.97 -22.78
C ALA A 234 12.36 5.27 -22.60
N LEU A 235 13.17 4.25 -22.24
CA LEU A 235 14.61 4.40 -21.99
C LEU A 235 15.47 4.23 -23.28
N PHE A 236 14.86 4.13 -24.45
CA PHE A 236 15.60 3.96 -25.71
C PHE A 236 16.36 5.20 -26.17
N ASP A 237 16.11 6.37 -25.59
CA ASP A 237 16.85 7.60 -25.89
C ASP A 237 17.97 7.79 -24.86
N GLN A 238 19.21 7.46 -25.25
CA GLN A 238 20.37 7.34 -24.34
C GLN A 238 20.93 8.69 -23.85
N ASP A 239 20.46 9.82 -24.36
CA ASP A 239 21.01 11.15 -24.07
C ASP A 239 20.17 12.00 -23.08
N MET A 240 19.00 11.52 -22.62
CA MET A 240 18.15 12.27 -21.68
C MET A 240 18.46 11.94 -20.21
N ASP A 241 18.43 12.94 -19.34
CA ASP A 241 18.44 12.74 -17.89
C ASP A 241 17.24 11.85 -17.48
N PHE A 242 17.50 10.81 -16.70
CA PHE A 242 16.45 9.87 -16.26
C PHE A 242 15.26 10.56 -15.59
N ARG A 243 15.46 11.72 -14.94
CA ARG A 243 14.37 12.54 -14.38
C ARG A 243 13.47 13.10 -15.45
N ASP A 244 14.01 13.61 -16.55
CA ASP A 244 13.24 14.19 -17.63
C ASP A 244 12.40 13.13 -18.33
N VAL A 245 12.96 11.94 -18.51
CA VAL A 245 12.24 10.74 -18.99
C VAL A 245 11.06 10.42 -18.05
N MET A 246 11.28 10.43 -16.73
CA MET A 246 10.23 10.15 -15.74
C MET A 246 9.15 11.25 -15.72
N GLU A 247 9.50 12.52 -15.87
CA GLU A 247 8.52 13.62 -15.99
C GLU A 247 7.63 13.44 -17.23
N GLU A 248 8.19 13.03 -18.36
CA GLU A 248 7.42 12.75 -19.58
C GLU A 248 6.51 11.53 -19.43
N LEU A 249 7.01 10.45 -18.83
CA LEU A 249 6.21 9.25 -18.54
C LEU A 249 5.01 9.53 -17.65
N VAL A 250 5.18 10.36 -16.61
CA VAL A 250 4.07 10.77 -15.73
C VAL A 250 3.00 11.52 -16.54
N LYS A 251 3.40 12.37 -17.50
CA LYS A 251 2.44 13.05 -18.40
C LYS A 251 1.71 12.07 -19.33
N LYS A 252 2.42 11.09 -19.91
CA LYS A 252 1.83 10.05 -20.78
C LYS A 252 0.84 9.17 -20.04
N ARG A 253 1.14 8.79 -18.78
CA ARG A 253 0.28 7.95 -17.92
C ARG A 253 -1.15 8.50 -17.80
N LYS A 254 -1.31 9.82 -17.77
CA LYS A 254 -2.63 10.44 -17.64
C LYS A 254 -3.57 10.18 -18.84
N LYS A 255 -3.07 9.67 -19.96
CA LYS A 255 -3.81 9.47 -21.21
C LYS A 255 -4.07 8.01 -21.60
N LEU A 256 -3.79 7.05 -20.69
CA LEU A 256 -3.96 5.64 -21.00
C LEU A 256 -5.43 5.21 -21.10
N MET A 257 -5.66 4.01 -21.67
CA MET A 257 -6.99 3.51 -21.98
C MET A 257 -7.87 3.33 -20.73
N PRO A 258 -9.18 3.53 -20.82
CA PRO A 258 -10.13 3.20 -19.76
C PRO A 258 -10.17 1.68 -19.51
N VAL A 259 -10.25 1.29 -18.22
CA VAL A 259 -10.36 -0.12 -17.79
C VAL A 259 -11.62 -0.38 -16.97
N ARG A 260 -12.32 0.67 -16.52
CA ARG A 260 -13.57 0.57 -15.76
C ARG A 260 -14.42 1.82 -15.94
N LEU A 261 -15.72 1.64 -16.13
CA LEU A 261 -16.74 2.68 -16.06
C LEU A 261 -17.65 2.41 -14.86
N GLN A 262 -17.76 3.35 -13.94
CA GLN A 262 -18.71 3.34 -12.85
C GLN A 262 -19.86 4.29 -13.19
N ILE A 263 -21.10 3.88 -12.95
CA ILE A 263 -22.30 4.69 -13.17
C ILE A 263 -23.21 4.64 -11.95
N SER A 264 -23.82 5.76 -11.59
CA SER A 264 -24.66 5.89 -10.39
C SER A 264 -26.14 5.51 -10.67
N ARG A 265 -26.59 5.64 -11.89
CA ARG A 265 -27.98 5.35 -12.33
C ARG A 265 -27.96 4.75 -13.71
N ASN A 266 -29.00 3.99 -14.05
CA ASN A 266 -29.14 3.47 -15.39
C ASN A 266 -29.35 4.62 -16.38
N LEU A 267 -28.70 4.54 -17.53
CA LEU A 267 -29.00 5.30 -18.73
C LEU A 267 -29.83 4.47 -19.69
N ASN A 268 -30.55 5.12 -20.59
CA ASN A 268 -31.13 4.45 -21.73
C ASN A 268 -30.06 3.61 -22.46
N SER A 269 -30.44 2.40 -22.93
CA SER A 269 -29.49 1.46 -23.54
C SER A 269 -28.69 2.06 -24.69
N ASN A 270 -29.35 2.82 -25.59
CA ASN A 270 -28.68 3.46 -26.75
C ASN A 270 -27.67 4.53 -26.31
N ALA A 271 -27.99 5.29 -25.23
CA ALA A 271 -27.07 6.30 -24.69
C ALA A 271 -25.88 5.66 -23.98
N LEU A 272 -26.10 4.57 -23.27
CA LEU A 272 -25.03 3.81 -22.61
C LEU A 272 -24.11 3.14 -23.65
N GLU A 273 -24.69 2.49 -24.67
CA GLU A 273 -23.95 1.87 -25.77
C GLU A 273 -23.08 2.88 -26.51
N TYR A 274 -23.65 4.06 -26.84
CA TYR A 274 -22.90 5.15 -27.47
C TYR A 274 -21.73 5.64 -26.57
N LEU A 275 -21.96 5.76 -25.26
CA LEU A 275 -20.91 6.16 -24.33
C LEU A 275 -19.79 5.10 -24.25
N CYS A 276 -20.16 3.81 -24.23
CA CYS A 276 -19.22 2.70 -24.21
C CYS A 276 -18.39 2.62 -25.50
N GLU A 277 -19.02 2.81 -26.66
CA GLU A 277 -18.32 2.90 -27.96
C GLU A 277 -17.27 4.02 -27.94
N LYS A 278 -17.63 5.22 -27.45
CA LYS A 278 -16.72 6.37 -27.41
C LYS A 278 -15.59 6.21 -26.40
N LEU A 279 -15.77 5.40 -25.37
CA LEU A 279 -14.78 5.11 -24.34
C LEU A 279 -13.95 3.86 -24.62
N ASP A 280 -14.33 3.08 -25.63
CA ASP A 280 -13.74 1.76 -25.92
C ASP A 280 -13.83 0.82 -24.68
N ILE A 281 -15.03 0.72 -24.12
CA ILE A 281 -15.33 -0.06 -22.91
C ILE A 281 -16.40 -1.10 -23.24
N SER A 282 -16.19 -2.35 -22.85
CA SER A 282 -17.15 -3.44 -22.96
C SER A 282 -18.14 -3.47 -21.79
N GLU A 283 -19.28 -4.12 -21.96
CA GLU A 283 -20.36 -4.20 -20.95
C GLU A 283 -19.91 -4.79 -19.62
N ASN A 284 -19.00 -5.75 -19.63
CA ASN A 284 -18.47 -6.36 -18.41
C ASN A 284 -17.62 -5.42 -17.56
N GLN A 285 -17.10 -4.33 -18.14
CA GLN A 285 -16.32 -3.27 -17.47
C GLN A 285 -17.21 -2.17 -16.85
N ILE A 286 -18.55 -2.28 -16.99
CA ILE A 286 -19.51 -1.35 -16.40
C ILE A 286 -19.89 -1.82 -15.00
N PHE A 287 -19.82 -0.90 -14.03
CA PHE A 287 -20.16 -1.13 -12.63
C PHE A 287 -21.24 -0.14 -12.17
N HIS A 288 -22.40 -0.68 -11.80
CA HIS A 288 -23.50 0.08 -11.23
C HIS A 288 -23.27 0.26 -9.73
N ILE A 289 -23.06 1.49 -9.28
CA ILE A 289 -22.71 1.84 -7.90
C ILE A 289 -23.87 2.62 -7.27
N LYS A 290 -24.34 2.16 -6.11
CA LYS A 290 -25.47 2.79 -5.39
C LYS A 290 -25.00 3.80 -4.33
N THR A 291 -23.73 3.82 -4.01
CA THR A 291 -23.08 4.80 -3.13
C THR A 291 -22.51 5.95 -3.97
N PRO A 292 -22.00 7.04 -3.36
CA PRO A 292 -21.18 8.01 -4.07
C PRO A 292 -20.03 7.33 -4.82
N LEU A 293 -19.76 7.78 -6.06
CA LEU A 293 -18.75 7.16 -6.92
C LEU A 293 -17.31 7.31 -6.39
N ASP A 294 -17.11 8.19 -5.44
CA ASP A 294 -15.86 8.36 -4.70
C ASP A 294 -16.15 8.66 -3.24
N LEU A 295 -15.65 7.81 -2.33
CA LEU A 295 -15.83 7.93 -0.90
C LEU A 295 -14.74 8.76 -0.20
N SER A 296 -13.83 9.39 -0.94
CA SER A 296 -12.71 10.16 -0.36
C SER A 296 -13.15 11.32 0.54
N PHE A 297 -14.36 11.85 0.35
CA PHE A 297 -14.94 12.86 1.24
C PHE A 297 -15.08 12.35 2.68
N GLY A 298 -15.15 11.04 2.89
CA GLY A 298 -15.25 10.40 4.21
C GLY A 298 -14.07 10.70 5.13
N PHE A 299 -12.88 10.96 4.56
CA PHE A 299 -11.72 11.37 5.37
C PHE A 299 -11.90 12.72 6.04
N ALA A 300 -12.75 13.60 5.51
CA ALA A 300 -13.01 14.91 6.10
C ALA A 300 -13.91 14.84 7.34
N PHE A 301 -14.62 13.74 7.57
CA PHE A 301 -15.46 13.62 8.76
C PHE A 301 -14.66 13.59 10.06
N SER A 302 -13.44 13.09 10.02
CA SER A 302 -12.52 13.12 11.16
C SER A 302 -12.18 14.54 11.64
N ASP A 303 -12.23 15.52 10.72
CA ASP A 303 -12.00 16.94 11.04
C ASP A 303 -13.29 17.68 11.47
N ILE A 304 -14.47 17.10 11.16
CA ILE A 304 -15.79 17.73 11.38
C ILE A 304 -16.43 17.24 12.68
N LEU A 305 -16.21 15.97 13.02
CA LEU A 305 -16.78 15.29 14.19
C LEU A 305 -15.68 14.97 15.20
N ASP A 306 -15.55 15.83 16.21
CA ASP A 306 -14.59 15.67 17.31
C ASP A 306 -15.24 14.95 18.51
N ASP A 307 -15.78 13.73 18.28
CA ASP A 307 -16.29 12.84 19.33
C ASP A 307 -15.37 11.64 19.48
N GLU A 308 -14.69 11.53 20.62
CA GLU A 308 -13.76 10.45 20.92
C GLU A 308 -14.36 9.04 20.75
N LYS A 309 -15.68 8.88 20.87
CA LYS A 309 -16.36 7.59 20.70
C LYS A 309 -16.40 7.14 19.24
N LEU A 310 -16.24 8.07 18.30
CA LEU A 310 -16.28 7.82 16.86
C LEU A 310 -14.93 7.45 16.28
N HIS A 311 -13.85 7.64 17.04
CA HIS A 311 -12.47 7.41 16.64
C HIS A 311 -11.77 6.37 17.51
N TYR A 312 -10.72 5.80 17.00
CA TYR A 312 -9.77 5.09 17.87
C TYR A 312 -9.15 6.08 18.88
N SER A 313 -8.96 5.61 20.12
CA SER A 313 -8.22 6.37 21.13
C SER A 313 -6.85 6.79 20.59
N LYS A 314 -6.45 8.04 20.83
CA LYS A 314 -5.18 8.55 20.35
C LYS A 314 -4.02 7.80 21.00
N LEU A 315 -3.24 7.10 20.20
CA LEU A 315 -2.02 6.41 20.62
C LEU A 315 -0.80 7.20 20.14
N VAL A 316 0.14 7.46 21.04
CA VAL A 316 1.37 8.24 20.76
C VAL A 316 2.56 7.29 20.78
N PRO A 317 3.36 7.22 19.69
CA PRO A 317 4.60 6.44 19.68
C PRO A 317 5.52 6.82 20.84
N GLN A 318 5.94 5.83 21.63
CA GLN A 318 6.74 6.04 22.80
C GLN A 318 8.24 6.12 22.48
N GLN A 319 9.03 6.76 23.36
CA GLN A 319 10.47 6.61 23.33
C GLN A 319 10.83 5.14 23.65
N SER A 320 11.75 4.57 22.88
CA SER A 320 12.21 3.20 23.18
C SER A 320 12.93 3.15 24.52
N ALA A 321 12.53 2.22 25.37
CA ALA A 321 13.18 2.01 26.68
C ALA A 321 14.62 1.47 26.56
N SER A 322 15.03 0.99 25.39
CA SER A 322 16.41 0.57 25.13
C SER A 322 17.37 1.73 24.84
N ILE A 323 16.85 2.98 24.77
CA ILE A 323 17.62 4.15 24.38
C ILE A 323 17.75 5.14 25.53
N ASN A 324 19.00 5.43 25.94
CA ASN A 324 19.32 6.49 26.88
C ASN A 324 19.36 7.85 26.18
N ASN A 325 18.51 8.79 26.62
CA ASN A 325 18.43 10.12 26.02
C ASN A 325 19.66 11.00 26.30
N TYR A 326 20.41 10.68 27.31
CA TYR A 326 21.63 11.45 27.76
C TYR A 326 22.91 11.01 27.04
N GLU A 327 22.84 9.93 26.25
CA GLU A 327 23.94 9.44 25.44
C GLU A 327 23.68 9.65 23.95
N THR A 328 24.74 9.77 23.16
CA THR A 328 24.59 9.78 21.70
C THR A 328 24.13 8.42 21.18
N MET A 329 23.34 8.41 20.09
CA MET A 329 22.91 7.18 19.42
C MET A 329 24.13 6.37 18.95
N ILE A 330 25.15 7.07 18.43
CA ILE A 330 26.40 6.44 17.97
C ILE A 330 27.05 5.63 19.08
N THR A 331 27.19 6.20 20.29
CA THR A 331 27.78 5.51 21.45
C THR A 331 26.97 4.28 21.85
N GLN A 332 25.66 4.40 21.87
CA GLN A 332 24.79 3.31 22.26
C GLN A 332 24.81 2.15 21.26
N ILE A 333 24.76 2.45 19.94
CA ILE A 333 24.83 1.45 18.87
C ILE A 333 26.18 0.73 18.87
N LYS A 334 27.26 1.40 19.23
CA LYS A 334 28.59 0.76 19.38
C LYS A 334 28.65 -0.22 20.55
N ARG A 335 27.82 -0.06 21.55
CA ARG A 335 27.75 -0.95 22.72
C ARG A 335 26.83 -2.15 22.49
N ASN A 336 25.65 -1.92 21.90
CA ASN A 336 24.66 -2.95 21.60
C ASN A 336 23.85 -2.56 20.35
N ASP A 337 23.41 -3.54 19.59
CA ASP A 337 22.45 -3.33 18.53
C ASP A 337 21.15 -2.73 19.08
N ILE A 338 20.52 -1.84 18.33
CA ILE A 338 19.27 -1.20 18.72
C ILE A 338 18.17 -1.54 17.71
N MET A 339 17.04 -2.06 18.19
CA MET A 339 15.84 -2.29 17.38
C MET A 339 14.74 -1.33 17.79
N LEU A 340 14.15 -0.63 16.80
CA LEU A 340 12.93 0.14 16.94
C LEU A 340 11.76 -0.60 16.26
N SER A 341 10.58 -0.55 16.88
CA SER A 341 9.35 -1.15 16.37
C SER A 341 8.27 -0.08 16.21
N TYR A 342 8.03 0.33 14.96
CA TYR A 342 6.99 1.31 14.62
C TYR A 342 5.63 0.63 14.54
N PRO A 343 4.52 1.34 14.81
CA PRO A 343 4.37 2.71 15.31
C PRO A 343 4.46 2.82 16.84
N PHE A 344 4.78 1.74 17.52
CA PHE A 344 4.78 1.65 18.99
C PHE A 344 5.90 2.51 19.60
N GLU A 345 7.08 2.47 18.98
CA GLU A 345 8.22 3.33 19.28
C GLU A 345 8.39 4.40 18.19
N ASN A 346 8.84 5.60 18.57
CA ASN A 346 8.94 6.72 17.63
C ASN A 346 10.20 6.66 16.77
N ILE A 347 10.13 7.20 15.56
CA ILE A 347 11.26 7.31 14.62
C ILE A 347 12.30 8.37 15.03
N GLY A 348 12.02 9.15 16.06
CA GLY A 348 12.86 10.27 16.49
C GLY A 348 14.29 9.88 16.80
N SER A 349 14.51 8.68 17.37
CA SER A 349 15.85 8.18 17.67
C SER A 349 16.69 7.89 16.41
N PHE A 350 16.06 7.38 15.34
CA PHE A 350 16.73 7.24 14.06
C PHE A 350 17.07 8.61 13.43
N ILE A 351 16.16 9.56 13.52
CA ILE A 351 16.41 10.94 13.05
C ILE A 351 17.53 11.59 13.87
N LYS A 352 17.56 11.38 15.21
CA LYS A 352 18.63 11.84 16.10
C LYS A 352 19.99 11.32 15.65
N LEU A 353 20.10 10.03 15.28
CA LEU A 353 21.33 9.45 14.75
C LEU A 353 21.86 10.20 13.52
N LEU A 354 20.99 10.60 12.59
CA LEU A 354 21.38 11.36 11.40
C LEU A 354 21.89 12.78 11.73
N PHE A 355 21.25 13.46 12.69
CA PHE A 355 21.71 14.78 13.14
C PHE A 355 23.03 14.69 13.92
N GLU A 356 23.19 13.70 14.80
CA GLU A 356 24.46 13.43 15.49
C GLU A 356 25.59 13.12 14.49
N ALA A 357 25.30 12.39 13.44
CA ALA A 357 26.27 12.10 12.37
C ALA A 357 26.75 13.39 11.64
N ALA A 358 25.90 14.42 11.57
CA ALA A 358 26.30 15.70 10.99
C ALA A 358 27.26 16.49 11.92
N GLU A 359 27.14 16.29 13.22
CA GLU A 359 27.93 16.99 14.25
C GLU A 359 29.21 16.22 14.65
N ASP A 360 29.30 14.92 14.37
CA ASP A 360 30.46 14.10 14.69
C ASP A 360 31.61 14.30 13.68
N ASP A 361 32.72 14.87 14.09
CA ASP A 361 33.89 15.12 13.25
C ASP A 361 34.51 13.82 12.69
N ASN A 362 34.30 12.69 13.35
CA ASN A 362 34.79 11.39 12.86
C ASN A 362 33.95 10.83 11.69
N VAL A 363 32.73 11.30 11.48
CA VAL A 363 31.92 10.86 10.36
C VAL A 363 32.46 11.42 9.06
N VAL A 364 32.83 10.53 8.13
CA VAL A 364 33.39 10.89 6.82
C VAL A 364 32.38 10.74 5.70
N SER A 365 31.45 9.77 5.80
CA SER A 365 30.42 9.60 4.78
C SER A 365 29.13 9.01 5.32
N VAL A 366 28.02 9.37 4.66
CA VAL A 366 26.68 8.77 4.86
C VAL A 366 26.12 8.35 3.53
N LYS A 367 25.66 7.09 3.45
CA LYS A 367 25.02 6.52 2.25
C LYS A 367 23.62 6.03 2.63
N ILE A 368 22.60 6.37 1.83
CA ILE A 368 21.20 6.01 2.13
C ILE A 368 20.41 5.72 0.87
N THR A 369 19.45 4.77 0.96
CA THR A 369 18.46 4.50 -0.08
C THR A 369 17.12 5.16 0.27
N LEU A 370 16.49 5.88 -0.65
CA LEU A 370 15.21 6.55 -0.45
C LEU A 370 14.18 6.10 -1.49
N TYR A 371 12.97 5.73 -1.03
CA TYR A 371 11.89 5.24 -1.89
C TYR A 371 10.64 6.14 -1.82
N ARG A 372 10.12 6.42 -0.63
CA ARG A 372 8.97 7.31 -0.36
C ARG A 372 9.27 8.20 0.82
N LEU A 373 9.14 9.49 0.64
CA LEU A 373 9.46 10.51 1.63
C LEU A 373 8.23 11.33 2.03
N ALA A 374 8.21 11.83 3.25
CA ALA A 374 7.22 12.80 3.67
C ALA A 374 7.43 14.14 2.94
N LYS A 375 6.35 14.93 2.77
CA LYS A 375 6.45 16.27 2.14
C LYS A 375 7.36 17.23 2.91
N ASN A 376 7.38 17.12 4.26
CA ASN A 376 8.25 17.88 5.15
C ASN A 376 9.10 16.88 5.93
N SER A 377 10.15 16.34 5.30
CA SER A 377 10.98 15.30 5.89
C SER A 377 12.17 15.85 6.64
N ARG A 378 12.25 15.55 7.94
CA ARG A 378 13.40 15.82 8.80
C ARG A 378 14.62 14.97 8.40
N ILE A 379 14.38 13.83 7.78
CA ILE A 379 15.46 12.99 7.24
C ILE A 379 16.18 13.71 6.11
N ILE A 380 15.43 14.34 5.19
CA ILE A 380 16.04 15.19 4.14
C ILE A 380 16.78 16.38 4.74
N GLU A 381 16.22 17.01 5.77
CA GLU A 381 16.89 18.10 6.49
C GLU A 381 18.23 17.65 7.07
N ALA A 382 18.29 16.48 7.73
CA ALA A 382 19.51 15.92 8.26
C ALA A 382 20.54 15.60 7.17
N LEU A 383 20.12 15.06 6.01
CA LEU A 383 21.02 14.80 4.89
C LEU A 383 21.59 16.08 4.28
N VAL A 384 20.78 17.13 4.17
CA VAL A 384 21.24 18.46 3.74
C VAL A 384 22.29 18.99 4.74
N ARG A 385 22.00 18.94 6.06
CA ARG A 385 22.94 19.37 7.11
C ARG A 385 24.26 18.60 7.09
N LEU A 386 24.20 17.28 6.83
CA LEU A 386 25.40 16.45 6.66
C LEU A 386 26.28 16.96 5.49
N ALA A 387 25.68 17.25 4.34
CA ALA A 387 26.41 17.76 3.19
C ALA A 387 26.98 19.17 3.43
N GLU A 388 26.20 20.05 4.05
CA GLU A 388 26.64 21.40 4.45
C GLU A 388 27.75 21.34 5.49
N ALA A 389 27.80 20.32 6.35
CA ALA A 389 28.91 20.07 7.29
C ALA A 389 30.15 19.45 6.61
N GLY A 390 30.18 19.35 5.27
CA GLY A 390 31.32 18.85 4.50
C GLY A 390 31.46 17.32 4.49
N LYS A 391 30.47 16.56 4.95
CA LYS A 391 30.48 15.09 4.90
C LYS A 391 30.14 14.62 3.49
N SER A 392 30.72 13.49 3.05
CA SER A 392 30.32 12.86 1.79
C SER A 392 28.95 12.20 1.96
N VAL A 393 27.92 12.69 1.25
CA VAL A 393 26.55 12.16 1.32
C VAL A 393 26.14 11.57 -0.01
N LEU A 394 25.93 10.24 -0.05
CA LEU A 394 25.43 9.52 -1.21
C LEU A 394 23.96 9.14 -0.97
N VAL A 395 23.08 9.63 -1.82
CA VAL A 395 21.64 9.33 -1.74
C VAL A 395 21.18 8.62 -2.99
N LEU A 396 20.73 7.39 -2.84
CA LEU A 396 20.06 6.67 -3.91
C LEU A 396 18.56 6.93 -3.84
N VAL A 397 18.01 7.62 -4.84
CA VAL A 397 16.59 7.96 -4.93
C VAL A 397 15.90 7.09 -5.97
N GLU A 398 14.87 6.34 -5.57
CA GLU A 398 14.04 5.58 -6.51
C GLU A 398 12.96 6.48 -7.12
N LEU A 399 13.17 6.92 -8.37
CA LEU A 399 12.24 7.80 -9.07
C LEU A 399 10.96 7.11 -9.55
N ARG A 400 10.96 5.77 -9.66
CA ARG A 400 9.82 4.96 -10.13
C ARG A 400 8.91 4.49 -8.98
N ALA A 401 8.93 5.19 -7.83
CA ALA A 401 7.98 4.97 -6.74
C ALA A 401 6.59 5.44 -7.18
N ARG A 402 5.68 4.51 -7.54
CA ARG A 402 4.36 4.81 -8.12
C ARG A 402 3.59 5.83 -7.29
N PHE A 403 3.07 6.87 -7.97
CA PHE A 403 2.31 7.99 -7.41
C PHE A 403 3.11 8.94 -6.50
N ASP A 404 4.42 8.69 -6.32
CA ASP A 404 5.34 9.57 -5.60
C ASP A 404 6.46 10.13 -6.50
N GLU A 405 6.37 9.92 -7.82
CA GLU A 405 7.42 10.28 -8.77
C GLU A 405 7.73 11.78 -8.72
N GLU A 406 6.70 12.64 -8.79
CA GLU A 406 6.86 14.11 -8.74
C GLU A 406 7.52 14.57 -7.43
N ASN A 407 7.13 13.97 -6.30
CA ASN A 407 7.71 14.28 -4.99
C ASN A 407 9.19 13.88 -4.93
N ASN A 408 9.54 12.67 -5.41
CA ASN A 408 10.92 12.17 -5.41
C ASN A 408 11.83 12.95 -6.36
N ILE A 409 11.32 13.39 -7.52
CA ILE A 409 12.03 14.31 -8.42
C ILE A 409 12.34 15.63 -7.70
N GLY A 410 11.37 16.21 -7.01
CA GLY A 410 11.54 17.44 -6.23
C GLY A 410 12.63 17.31 -5.16
N TRP A 411 12.63 16.21 -4.41
CA TRP A 411 13.63 15.94 -3.38
C TRP A 411 15.01 15.68 -3.97
N SER A 412 15.12 14.99 -5.10
CA SER A 412 16.43 14.75 -5.74
C SER A 412 17.10 16.08 -6.14
N LYS A 413 16.34 17.03 -6.70
CA LYS A 413 16.81 18.37 -7.05
C LYS A 413 17.30 19.15 -5.81
N ARG A 414 16.57 19.06 -4.67
CA ARG A 414 16.96 19.73 -3.41
C ARG A 414 18.26 19.17 -2.84
N LEU A 415 18.38 17.84 -2.77
CA LEU A 415 19.58 17.17 -2.26
C LEU A 415 20.82 17.49 -3.10
N GLN A 416 20.72 17.49 -4.43
CA GLN A 416 21.84 17.89 -5.30
C GLN A 416 22.28 19.33 -5.08
N ARG A 417 21.33 20.27 -4.91
CA ARG A 417 21.65 21.69 -4.62
C ARG A 417 22.39 21.86 -3.29
N ALA A 418 22.12 20.99 -2.33
CA ALA A 418 22.81 20.98 -1.03
C ALA A 418 24.19 20.31 -1.05
N GLY A 419 24.64 19.77 -2.21
CA GLY A 419 25.94 19.13 -2.36
C GLY A 419 25.92 17.61 -2.15
N CYS A 420 24.76 16.97 -2.01
CA CYS A 420 24.66 15.51 -1.95
C CYS A 420 24.93 14.89 -3.33
N THR A 421 25.63 13.78 -3.38
CA THR A 421 25.71 12.92 -4.57
C THR A 421 24.40 12.13 -4.67
N VAL A 422 23.58 12.41 -5.69
CA VAL A 422 22.32 11.70 -5.91
C VAL A 422 22.48 10.74 -7.08
N ILE A 423 22.15 9.48 -6.85
CA ILE A 423 22.12 8.43 -7.90
C ILE A 423 20.72 7.81 -7.98
N TYR A 424 20.41 7.26 -9.14
CA TYR A 424 19.15 6.56 -9.43
C TYR A 424 19.48 5.11 -9.69
N GLY A 425 18.91 4.16 -9.04
CA GLY A 425 19.27 2.75 -9.16
C GLY A 425 19.42 2.20 -10.60
N PRO A 426 19.81 0.93 -10.77
CA PRO A 426 19.98 0.32 -12.09
C PRO A 426 18.73 0.49 -12.97
N PRO A 427 18.86 0.76 -14.28
CA PRO A 427 17.72 1.05 -15.16
C PRO A 427 16.64 -0.04 -15.20
N SER A 428 17.04 -1.31 -15.14
CA SER A 428 16.15 -2.48 -15.21
C SER A 428 15.54 -2.89 -13.86
N LEU A 429 16.02 -2.35 -12.72
CA LEU A 429 15.61 -2.78 -11.39
C LEU A 429 15.16 -1.59 -10.55
N LYS A 430 14.12 -1.79 -9.73
CA LYS A 430 13.72 -0.83 -8.70
C LYS A 430 14.50 -1.07 -7.42
N VAL A 431 15.03 -0.01 -6.82
CA VAL A 431 15.67 -0.10 -5.50
C VAL A 431 14.62 0.10 -4.42
N HIS A 432 14.34 -0.98 -3.68
CA HIS A 432 13.34 -0.99 -2.63
C HIS A 432 13.91 -1.29 -1.23
N SER A 433 15.23 -1.51 -1.12
CA SER A 433 15.92 -1.65 0.16
C SER A 433 15.77 -0.39 1.03
N LYS A 434 15.80 -0.56 2.34
CA LYS A 434 15.87 0.52 3.33
C LYS A 434 17.16 0.32 4.09
N LEU A 435 18.21 0.93 3.56
CA LEU A 435 19.59 0.77 4.00
C LEU A 435 20.21 2.13 4.21
N LEU A 436 20.80 2.32 5.38
CA LEU A 436 21.67 3.45 5.72
C LEU A 436 23.03 2.90 6.15
N LEU A 437 24.10 3.57 5.73
CA LEU A 437 25.46 3.32 6.19
C LEU A 437 26.12 4.63 6.56
N ILE A 438 26.58 4.76 7.82
CA ILE A 438 27.43 5.84 8.29
C ILE A 438 28.84 5.27 8.44
N THR A 439 29.82 5.91 7.80
CA THR A 439 31.24 5.53 7.90
C THR A 439 31.96 6.58 8.75
N ARG A 440 32.68 6.12 9.77
CA ARG A 440 33.48 6.93 10.67
C ARG A 440 34.95 6.56 10.55
N LYS A 441 35.84 7.54 10.69
CA LYS A 441 37.28 7.33 10.80
C LYS A 441 37.78 7.84 12.18
N VAL A 442 38.15 6.91 13.00
CA VAL A 442 38.67 7.21 14.37
C VAL A 442 40.14 6.81 14.45
N GLY A 443 41.02 7.79 14.32
CA GLY A 443 42.45 7.55 14.09
C GLY A 443 42.64 6.78 12.77
N ASP A 444 43.29 5.61 12.82
CA ASP A 444 43.52 4.75 11.65
C ASP A 444 42.43 3.68 11.44
N LYS A 445 41.39 3.66 12.29
CA LYS A 445 40.31 2.67 12.22
C LYS A 445 39.09 3.19 11.50
N ILE A 446 38.50 2.36 10.65
CA ILE A 446 37.19 2.60 10.04
C ILE A 446 36.16 1.89 10.86
N GLU A 447 35.12 2.63 11.26
CA GLU A 447 33.94 2.13 11.97
C GLU A 447 32.72 2.32 11.08
N TYR A 448 31.77 1.40 11.17
CA TYR A 448 30.51 1.46 10.46
C TYR A 448 29.34 1.49 11.44
N ILE A 449 28.30 2.26 11.08
CA ILE A 449 26.98 2.13 11.67
C ILE A 449 26.02 1.86 10.52
N THR A 450 25.41 0.69 10.53
CA THR A 450 24.49 0.23 9.51
C THR A 450 23.08 0.20 10.09
N GLN A 451 22.12 0.78 9.38
CA GLN A 451 20.72 0.62 9.73
C GLN A 451 20.00 -0.07 8.56
N VAL A 452 19.18 -1.07 8.89
CA VAL A 452 18.28 -1.75 7.94
C VAL A 452 16.86 -1.67 8.47
N GLY A 453 15.93 -1.25 7.61
CA GLY A 453 14.52 -1.16 7.93
C GLY A 453 13.64 -2.06 7.06
N THR A 454 12.50 -2.46 7.59
CA THR A 454 11.45 -3.13 6.81
C THR A 454 10.57 -2.12 6.05
N GLY A 455 10.42 -0.90 6.59
CA GLY A 455 9.60 0.18 6.08
C GLY A 455 10.39 1.39 5.57
N ASN A 456 9.70 2.27 4.84
CA ASN A 456 10.30 3.45 4.23
C ASN A 456 10.75 4.48 5.28
N TYR A 457 11.72 5.30 4.91
CA TYR A 457 12.15 6.47 5.70
C TYR A 457 11.13 7.61 5.57
N ASN A 458 9.99 7.47 6.28
CA ASN A 458 8.88 8.40 6.18
C ASN A 458 8.20 8.55 7.55
N GLU A 459 8.28 9.74 8.11
CA GLU A 459 7.82 10.08 9.44
C GLU A 459 6.30 9.87 9.61
N LYS A 460 5.52 10.13 8.56
CA LYS A 460 4.07 9.95 8.59
C LYS A 460 3.70 8.46 8.58
N THR A 461 4.32 7.67 7.70
CA THR A 461 3.99 6.24 7.63
C THR A 461 4.49 5.47 8.85
N SER A 462 5.55 5.94 9.52
CA SER A 462 6.05 5.33 10.76
C SER A 462 5.06 5.42 11.93
N THR A 463 4.01 6.25 11.85
CA THR A 463 2.94 6.32 12.86
C THR A 463 1.70 5.49 12.48
N LEU A 464 1.66 4.93 11.27
CA LEU A 464 0.50 4.23 10.70
C LEU A 464 0.79 2.77 10.32
N TYR A 465 2.07 2.42 10.08
CA TYR A 465 2.50 1.11 9.61
C TYR A 465 3.33 0.41 10.68
N THR A 466 3.11 -0.89 10.84
CA THR A 466 4.01 -1.69 11.67
C THR A 466 5.27 -1.99 10.89
N ASP A 467 6.40 -1.48 11.36
CA ASP A 467 7.71 -1.70 10.75
C ASP A 467 8.81 -1.89 11.81
N LEU A 468 9.92 -2.46 11.38
CA LEU A 468 11.09 -2.70 12.21
C LEU A 468 12.30 -1.96 11.63
N SER A 469 13.15 -1.47 12.50
CA SER A 469 14.41 -0.80 12.17
C SER A 469 15.49 -1.29 13.12
N VAL A 470 16.57 -1.86 12.60
CA VAL A 470 17.72 -2.32 13.38
C VAL A 470 18.94 -1.51 13.01
N MET A 471 19.64 -0.99 14.02
CA MET A 471 20.90 -0.26 13.93
C MET A 471 21.99 -1.09 14.59
N THR A 472 23.09 -1.32 13.88
CA THR A 472 24.22 -2.14 14.33
C THR A 472 25.57 -1.49 13.99
N SER A 473 26.58 -1.72 14.80
CA SER A 473 27.97 -1.37 14.51
C SER A 473 28.83 -2.58 14.06
N ASP A 474 28.19 -3.69 13.70
CA ASP A 474 28.88 -4.87 13.19
C ASP A 474 29.67 -4.53 11.92
N VAL A 475 30.99 -4.74 12.00
CA VAL A 475 31.94 -4.36 10.92
C VAL A 475 31.68 -5.20 9.66
N GLU A 476 31.35 -6.48 9.80
CA GLU A 476 31.10 -7.37 8.66
C GLU A 476 29.83 -6.95 7.91
N ILE A 477 28.77 -6.60 8.64
CA ILE A 477 27.53 -6.06 8.07
C ILE A 477 27.80 -4.70 7.40
N GLY A 478 28.62 -3.84 8.04
CA GLY A 478 29.00 -2.54 7.48
C GLY A 478 29.78 -2.64 6.17
N LEU A 479 30.72 -3.57 6.10
CA LEU A 479 31.48 -3.85 4.88
C LEU A 479 30.57 -4.34 3.73
N GLU A 480 29.65 -5.24 4.02
CA GLU A 480 28.69 -5.72 3.00
C GLU A 480 27.72 -4.62 2.57
N ALA A 481 27.23 -3.80 3.49
CA ALA A 481 26.40 -2.64 3.18
C ALA A 481 27.15 -1.63 2.28
N ASN A 482 28.45 -1.39 2.57
CA ASN A 482 29.30 -0.57 1.70
C ASN A 482 29.45 -1.15 0.30
N ASN A 483 29.63 -2.47 0.19
CA ASN A 483 29.72 -3.16 -1.10
C ASN A 483 28.40 -3.05 -1.88
N VAL A 484 27.23 -3.12 -1.23
CA VAL A 484 25.92 -2.89 -1.85
C VAL A 484 25.85 -1.48 -2.44
N PHE A 485 26.21 -0.44 -1.69
CA PHE A 485 26.21 0.93 -2.18
C PHE A 485 27.20 1.15 -3.31
N ASN A 486 28.40 0.59 -3.21
CA ASN A 486 29.43 0.71 -4.25
C ASN A 486 28.96 0.05 -5.56
N ALA A 487 28.39 -1.16 -5.49
CA ALA A 487 27.86 -1.83 -6.67
C ALA A 487 26.73 -1.00 -7.31
N LEU A 488 25.78 -0.51 -6.52
CA LEU A 488 24.67 0.32 -7.03
C LEU A 488 25.15 1.65 -7.63
N SER A 489 26.22 2.24 -7.10
CA SER A 489 26.83 3.47 -7.65
C SER A 489 27.49 3.23 -9.00
N LEU A 490 27.93 2.02 -9.27
CA LEU A 490 28.51 1.59 -10.55
C LEU A 490 27.46 1.02 -11.52
N GLY A 491 26.17 1.08 -11.17
CA GLY A 491 25.09 0.44 -11.96
C GLY A 491 25.15 -1.10 -11.96
N MET A 492 25.88 -1.68 -11.02
CA MET A 492 26.09 -3.11 -10.87
C MET A 492 25.23 -3.71 -9.75
N LEU A 493 25.19 -5.04 -9.68
CA LEU A 493 24.54 -5.81 -8.63
C LEU A 493 25.57 -6.56 -7.81
N VAL A 494 25.29 -6.71 -6.51
CA VAL A 494 26.08 -7.58 -5.65
C VAL A 494 25.77 -9.04 -5.99
N GLU A 495 26.77 -9.78 -6.40
CA GLU A 495 26.61 -11.19 -6.82
C GLU A 495 26.45 -12.13 -5.63
N ASN A 496 27.18 -11.88 -4.53
CA ASN A 496 27.15 -12.71 -3.33
C ASN A 496 27.47 -11.89 -2.07
N THR A 497 26.87 -12.28 -0.96
CA THR A 497 27.09 -11.75 0.39
C THR A 497 27.15 -12.91 1.38
N LYS A 498 27.92 -12.78 2.44
CA LYS A 498 28.03 -13.82 3.49
C LYS A 498 26.88 -13.72 4.49
N TYR A 499 26.51 -12.51 4.87
CA TYR A 499 25.56 -12.22 5.97
C TYR A 499 24.26 -11.61 5.47
N LEU A 500 24.30 -10.46 4.80
CA LEU A 500 23.13 -9.84 4.21
C LEU A 500 22.53 -10.76 3.11
N LEU A 501 21.21 -10.81 3.02
CA LEU A 501 20.58 -11.41 1.85
C LEU A 501 20.17 -10.28 0.90
N VAL A 502 20.76 -10.24 -0.29
CA VAL A 502 20.57 -9.16 -1.26
C VAL A 502 19.87 -9.69 -2.51
N ALA A 503 18.70 -9.16 -2.84
CA ALA A 503 18.05 -9.44 -4.12
C ALA A 503 18.64 -8.53 -5.21
N PRO A 504 18.60 -9.00 -6.48
CA PRO A 504 17.99 -10.23 -7.00
C PRO A 504 18.88 -11.48 -6.94
N LYS A 505 20.16 -11.34 -6.60
CA LYS A 505 21.16 -12.41 -6.84
C LYS A 505 21.19 -13.49 -5.75
N CYS A 506 21.09 -13.14 -4.47
CA CYS A 506 21.27 -14.12 -3.41
C CYS A 506 20.14 -14.23 -2.40
N LEU A 507 19.09 -13.41 -2.46
CA LEU A 507 17.99 -13.48 -1.48
C LEU A 507 17.16 -14.77 -1.63
N GLN A 508 16.62 -15.04 -2.82
CA GLN A 508 15.73 -16.19 -3.07
C GLN A 508 16.46 -17.52 -2.82
N ASN A 509 17.66 -17.69 -3.40
CA ASN A 509 18.45 -18.90 -3.28
C ASN A 509 18.84 -19.21 -1.83
N ARG A 510 19.15 -18.18 -1.03
CA ARG A 510 19.48 -18.36 0.39
C ARG A 510 18.25 -18.73 1.22
N ILE A 511 17.07 -18.15 0.91
CA ILE A 511 15.81 -18.53 1.56
C ILE A 511 15.49 -20.00 1.26
N THR A 512 15.53 -20.41 0.00
CA THR A 512 15.24 -21.81 -0.37
C THR A 512 16.26 -22.78 0.26
N SER A 513 17.56 -22.44 0.27
CA SER A 513 18.58 -23.25 0.94
C SER A 513 18.32 -23.40 2.45
N MET A 514 17.89 -22.32 3.13
CA MET A 514 17.55 -22.41 4.56
C MET A 514 16.29 -23.26 4.82
N ILE A 515 15.35 -23.30 3.87
CA ILE A 515 14.20 -24.23 3.94
C ILE A 515 14.67 -25.66 3.69
N ASP A 516 15.58 -25.91 2.71
CA ASP A 516 16.18 -27.24 2.48
C ASP A 516 16.87 -27.79 3.72
N GLU A 517 17.60 -26.95 4.46
CA GLU A 517 18.18 -27.35 5.75
C GLU A 517 17.13 -27.82 6.76
N GLN A 518 15.95 -27.17 6.79
CA GLN A 518 14.85 -27.60 7.67
C GLN A 518 14.23 -28.93 7.19
N ILE A 519 14.11 -29.12 5.88
CA ILE A 519 13.65 -30.40 5.30
C ILE A 519 14.59 -31.53 5.73
N GLU A 520 15.90 -31.33 5.61
CA GLU A 520 16.88 -32.35 6.01
C GLU A 520 16.86 -32.64 7.53
N LEU A 521 16.61 -31.62 8.37
CA LEU A 521 16.41 -31.83 9.80
C LEU A 521 15.14 -32.65 10.10
N ALA A 522 14.03 -32.34 9.41
CA ALA A 522 12.78 -33.09 9.56
C ALA A 522 12.93 -34.55 9.14
N LYS A 523 13.58 -34.83 8.02
CA LYS A 523 13.92 -36.21 7.58
C LYS A 523 14.75 -36.98 8.58
N GLN A 524 15.59 -36.28 9.36
CA GLN A 524 16.35 -36.88 10.49
C GLN A 524 15.55 -37.02 11.79
N GLY A 525 14.26 -36.68 11.80
CA GLY A 525 13.41 -36.68 12.98
C GLY A 525 13.75 -35.57 13.99
N LYS A 526 14.50 -34.53 13.59
CA LYS A 526 14.87 -33.39 14.43
C LYS A 526 13.81 -32.29 14.33
N PRO A 527 13.68 -31.42 15.36
CA PRO A 527 12.79 -30.27 15.30
C PRO A 527 13.16 -29.37 14.13
N ALA A 528 12.19 -29.13 13.23
CA ALA A 528 12.34 -28.31 12.05
C ALA A 528 11.21 -27.27 11.99
N TYR A 529 11.53 -26.03 11.65
CA TYR A 529 10.59 -24.92 11.67
C TYR A 529 10.91 -23.86 10.64
N VAL A 530 9.86 -23.37 9.95
CA VAL A 530 9.91 -22.19 9.10
C VAL A 530 8.81 -21.23 9.50
N GLY A 531 9.18 -20.01 9.83
CA GLY A 531 8.25 -18.90 10.12
C GLY A 531 8.46 -17.72 9.19
N ALA A 532 7.40 -17.05 8.78
CA ALA A 532 7.53 -15.80 8.08
C ALA A 532 6.36 -14.85 8.36
N LYS A 533 6.69 -13.57 8.63
CA LYS A 533 5.75 -12.46 8.53
C LYS A 533 6.08 -11.66 7.29
N ILE A 534 5.13 -11.53 6.38
CA ILE A 534 5.28 -10.85 5.09
C ILE A 534 3.97 -10.18 4.68
N ASN A 535 4.03 -9.23 3.75
CA ASN A 535 2.79 -8.64 3.24
C ASN A 535 2.15 -9.50 2.16
N SER A 536 2.96 -10.20 1.36
CA SER A 536 2.45 -10.97 0.22
C SER A 536 3.31 -12.21 -0.06
N LEU A 537 2.64 -13.30 -0.44
CA LEU A 537 3.25 -14.56 -0.87
C LEU A 537 2.78 -14.91 -2.27
N SER A 538 3.65 -14.77 -3.28
CA SER A 538 3.34 -15.11 -4.68
C SER A 538 4.53 -15.63 -5.48
N ASP A 539 5.70 -15.76 -4.88
CA ASP A 539 6.87 -16.36 -5.51
C ASP A 539 6.68 -17.87 -5.59
N LYS A 540 6.55 -18.39 -6.83
CA LYS A 540 6.25 -19.82 -7.03
C LYS A 540 7.38 -20.71 -6.52
N VAL A 541 8.64 -20.31 -6.68
CA VAL A 541 9.80 -21.08 -6.21
C VAL A 541 9.77 -21.25 -4.69
N ILE A 542 9.49 -20.17 -3.97
CA ILE A 542 9.37 -20.22 -2.50
C ILE A 542 8.11 -21.00 -2.08
N ILE A 543 6.97 -20.80 -2.78
CA ILE A 543 5.73 -21.54 -2.46
C ILE A 543 5.95 -23.05 -2.62
N ASP A 544 6.53 -23.48 -3.74
CA ASP A 544 6.81 -24.90 -4.02
C ASP A 544 7.74 -25.50 -2.96
N LYS A 545 8.74 -24.73 -2.52
CA LYS A 545 9.67 -25.14 -1.45
C LYS A 545 8.99 -25.24 -0.09
N LEU A 546 8.04 -24.36 0.24
CA LEU A 546 7.25 -24.45 1.47
C LEU A 546 6.29 -25.67 1.45
N ILE A 547 5.73 -26.00 0.29
CA ILE A 547 4.90 -27.21 0.11
C ILE A 547 5.76 -28.46 0.33
N GLU A 548 6.94 -28.52 -0.30
CA GLU A 548 7.90 -29.62 -0.08
C GLU A 548 8.24 -29.76 1.42
N ALA A 549 8.55 -28.66 2.09
CA ALA A 549 8.83 -28.66 3.52
C ALA A 549 7.65 -29.22 4.34
N SER A 550 6.42 -28.83 4.00
CA SER A 550 5.22 -29.38 4.65
C SER A 550 5.07 -30.89 4.45
N CYS A 551 5.28 -31.38 3.22
CA CYS A 551 5.23 -32.81 2.91
C CYS A 551 6.26 -33.63 3.72
N GLU A 552 7.42 -33.03 3.99
CA GLU A 552 8.49 -33.66 4.79
C GLU A 552 8.36 -33.44 6.31
N GLY A 553 7.22 -32.88 6.76
CA GLY A 553 6.91 -32.74 8.18
C GLY A 553 7.46 -31.48 8.87
N VAL A 554 7.98 -30.52 8.12
CA VAL A 554 8.41 -29.23 8.68
C VAL A 554 7.18 -28.42 9.09
N LYS A 555 7.16 -27.91 10.32
CA LYS A 555 6.12 -26.98 10.76
C LYS A 555 6.34 -25.60 10.13
N VAL A 556 5.33 -25.10 9.40
CA VAL A 556 5.38 -23.81 8.70
C VAL A 556 4.29 -22.88 9.22
N GLU A 557 4.66 -21.75 9.81
CA GLU A 557 3.71 -20.73 10.32
C GLU A 557 3.93 -19.39 9.60
N LEU A 558 2.93 -18.94 8.85
CA LEU A 558 3.00 -17.73 8.03
C LEU A 558 2.00 -16.69 8.52
N ILE A 559 2.48 -15.45 8.67
CA ILE A 559 1.63 -14.27 8.86
C ILE A 559 1.67 -13.47 7.56
N VAL A 560 0.58 -13.56 6.77
CA VAL A 560 0.48 -12.91 5.45
C VAL A 560 -0.69 -11.93 5.46
N ARG A 561 -0.39 -10.64 5.55
CA ARG A 561 -1.42 -9.59 5.61
C ARG A 561 -2.27 -9.54 4.35
N GLY A 562 -1.65 -9.54 3.17
CA GLY A 562 -2.27 -9.27 1.88
C GLY A 562 -2.57 -10.52 1.08
N LEU A 563 -2.12 -10.52 -0.17
CA LEU A 563 -2.31 -11.65 -1.07
C LEU A 563 -1.44 -12.86 -0.67
N CYS A 564 -2.04 -14.05 -0.76
CA CYS A 564 -1.37 -15.32 -0.53
C CYS A 564 -1.77 -16.30 -1.64
N CYS A 565 -0.82 -16.64 -2.51
CA CYS A 565 -1.08 -17.60 -3.58
C CYS A 565 -0.91 -19.07 -3.15
N LEU A 566 -0.50 -19.33 -1.91
CA LEU A 566 -0.50 -20.64 -1.29
C LEU A 566 -1.86 -20.88 -0.61
N ILE A 567 -2.41 -22.08 -0.71
CA ILE A 567 -3.56 -22.55 0.09
C ILE A 567 -3.03 -23.49 1.15
N SER A 568 -3.24 -23.13 2.42
CA SER A 568 -2.80 -23.90 3.60
C SER A 568 -3.84 -24.95 4.03
N GLY A 569 -3.39 -25.95 4.78
CA GLY A 569 -4.26 -26.97 5.39
C GLY A 569 -4.84 -27.99 4.42
N VAL A 570 -4.29 -28.13 3.22
CA VAL A 570 -4.71 -29.14 2.24
C VAL A 570 -4.06 -30.46 2.59
N ASP A 571 -4.88 -31.44 2.96
CA ASP A 571 -4.49 -32.76 3.41
C ASP A 571 -3.46 -33.48 2.51
N GLY A 572 -2.37 -33.94 3.10
CA GLY A 572 -1.25 -34.59 2.45
C GLY A 572 -0.32 -33.69 1.65
N LEU A 573 -0.55 -32.36 1.64
CA LEU A 573 0.25 -31.39 0.86
C LEU A 573 0.67 -30.18 1.70
N THR A 574 -0.28 -29.48 2.29
CA THR A 574 -0.02 -28.23 3.06
C THR A 574 -0.62 -28.27 4.46
N ASP A 575 -0.86 -29.44 4.99
CA ASP A 575 -1.43 -29.69 6.35
C ASP A 575 -0.50 -29.22 7.47
N ASN A 576 0.81 -29.20 7.24
CA ASN A 576 1.78 -28.62 8.17
C ASN A 576 1.98 -27.09 7.98
N ILE A 577 1.26 -26.44 7.06
CA ILE A 577 1.29 -25.00 6.85
C ILE A 577 0.06 -24.34 7.44
N SER A 578 0.27 -23.31 8.25
CA SER A 578 -0.79 -22.42 8.70
C SER A 578 -0.55 -20.99 8.18
N VAL A 579 -1.60 -20.34 7.71
CA VAL A 579 -1.57 -18.95 7.25
C VAL A 579 -2.52 -18.10 8.08
N THR A 580 -1.96 -17.11 8.76
CA THR A 580 -2.70 -16.11 9.55
C THR A 580 -2.63 -14.76 8.82
N SER A 581 -3.72 -14.01 8.80
CA SER A 581 -3.78 -12.65 8.26
C SER A 581 -4.29 -11.69 9.31
N ILE A 582 -3.57 -10.61 9.56
CA ILE A 582 -3.98 -9.55 10.49
C ILE A 582 -4.28 -8.29 9.68
N VAL A 583 -5.50 -7.79 9.79
CA VAL A 583 -5.94 -6.50 9.27
C VAL A 583 -6.59 -5.76 10.42
N GLY A 584 -6.08 -4.60 10.77
CA GLY A 584 -6.54 -3.84 11.92
C GLY A 584 -6.20 -2.35 11.79
N ARG A 585 -6.11 -1.67 12.92
CA ARG A 585 -5.87 -0.22 13.01
C ARG A 585 -4.61 0.22 12.27
N PHE A 586 -3.52 -0.53 12.42
CA PHE A 586 -2.24 -0.25 11.76
C PHE A 586 -2.03 -1.20 10.59
N LEU A 587 -1.39 -0.71 9.54
CA LEU A 587 -1.04 -1.53 8.40
C LEU A 587 0.12 -2.46 8.78
N GLU A 588 -0.13 -3.77 8.82
CA GLU A 588 0.92 -4.77 9.02
C GLU A 588 1.89 -4.75 7.84
N HIS A 589 3.13 -4.24 8.06
CA HIS A 589 4.07 -3.99 6.98
C HIS A 589 5.46 -4.58 7.22
N SER A 590 5.85 -4.89 8.45
CA SER A 590 7.14 -5.51 8.75
C SER A 590 7.30 -6.89 8.12
N ARG A 591 8.54 -7.26 7.78
CA ARG A 591 8.89 -8.58 7.29
C ARG A 591 9.92 -9.20 8.21
N ILE A 592 9.62 -10.41 8.64
CA ILE A 592 10.47 -11.25 9.52
C ILE A 592 10.55 -12.63 8.87
N TYR A 593 11.76 -13.18 8.77
CA TYR A 593 11.97 -14.58 8.34
C TYR A 593 12.61 -15.36 9.47
N ILE A 594 12.18 -16.60 9.67
CA ILE A 594 12.61 -17.45 10.78
C ILE A 594 12.87 -18.85 10.22
N PHE A 595 14.06 -19.37 10.47
CA PHE A 595 14.46 -20.74 10.09
C PHE A 595 15.11 -21.44 11.27
N GLY A 596 14.63 -22.63 11.62
CA GLY A 596 15.11 -23.41 12.75
C GLY A 596 14.25 -23.30 14.00
N ALA A 597 14.37 -24.26 14.89
CA ALA A 597 13.63 -24.38 16.14
C ALA A 597 14.51 -24.09 17.36
N GLY A 598 13.89 -23.68 18.48
CA GLY A 598 14.58 -23.44 19.74
C GLY A 598 15.69 -22.38 19.64
N ASN A 599 16.87 -22.67 20.20
CA ASN A 599 18.01 -21.76 20.20
C ASN A 599 18.75 -21.68 18.85
N GLU A 600 18.50 -22.63 17.95
CA GLU A 600 19.12 -22.68 16.61
C GLU A 600 18.39 -21.78 15.61
N ARG A 601 17.41 -20.99 16.04
CA ARG A 601 16.65 -20.09 15.18
C ARG A 601 17.55 -19.02 14.55
N ARG A 602 17.53 -18.96 13.24
CA ARG A 602 18.09 -17.84 12.47
C ARG A 602 16.95 -16.91 12.08
N MET A 603 17.07 -15.65 12.41
CA MET A 603 16.03 -14.65 12.17
C MET A 603 16.57 -13.50 11.35
N TYR A 604 15.72 -12.98 10.47
CA TYR A 604 16.05 -11.84 9.60
C TYR A 604 14.90 -10.84 9.62
N ILE A 605 15.20 -9.56 9.52
CA ILE A 605 14.27 -8.52 9.08
C ILE A 605 14.56 -8.16 7.63
N SER A 606 13.53 -7.84 6.83
CA SER A 606 13.70 -7.63 5.40
C SER A 606 12.83 -6.52 4.84
N SER A 607 13.29 -5.91 3.75
CA SER A 607 12.47 -5.06 2.89
C SER A 607 11.62 -5.85 1.89
N ALA A 608 11.92 -7.13 1.66
CA ALA A 608 11.31 -7.98 0.65
C ALA A 608 10.10 -8.76 1.18
N ASP A 609 9.07 -8.87 0.36
CA ASP A 609 8.05 -9.90 0.47
C ASP A 609 8.46 -11.16 -0.32
N TYR A 610 7.79 -12.28 -0.09
CA TYR A 610 7.96 -13.50 -0.90
C TYR A 610 7.18 -13.39 -2.22
N MET A 611 7.60 -12.42 -3.03
CA MET A 611 7.05 -12.16 -4.36
C MET A 611 8.18 -12.17 -5.39
N THR A 612 7.95 -12.76 -6.57
CA THR A 612 8.93 -12.82 -7.66
C THR A 612 9.51 -11.44 -8.00
N ARG A 613 8.66 -10.40 -8.01
CA ARG A 613 9.14 -9.02 -8.25
C ARG A 613 10.11 -8.50 -7.17
N ASN A 614 10.00 -8.96 -5.91
CA ASN A 614 10.92 -8.59 -4.84
C ASN A 614 12.21 -9.43 -4.89
N THR A 615 12.07 -10.72 -5.17
CA THR A 615 13.18 -11.68 -5.10
C THR A 615 14.10 -11.63 -6.32
N VAL A 616 13.56 -11.25 -7.51
CA VAL A 616 14.33 -11.29 -8.78
C VAL A 616 14.27 -10.01 -9.64
N CYS A 617 13.39 -9.04 -9.33
CA CYS A 617 13.22 -7.83 -10.14
C CYS A 617 13.43 -6.53 -9.33
N ARG A 618 13.99 -6.62 -8.12
CA ARG A 618 14.24 -5.47 -7.25
C ARG A 618 15.56 -5.64 -6.49
N VAL A 619 16.11 -4.51 -6.05
CA VAL A 619 17.16 -4.51 -5.03
C VAL A 619 16.47 -4.46 -3.67
N GLU A 620 16.59 -5.54 -2.92
CA GLU A 620 16.05 -5.69 -1.57
C GLU A 620 17.17 -6.18 -0.64
N VAL A 621 17.03 -5.94 0.66
CA VAL A 621 18.00 -6.37 1.66
C VAL A 621 17.28 -7.04 2.82
N ALA A 622 17.84 -8.17 3.31
CA ALA A 622 17.49 -8.75 4.60
C ALA A 622 18.73 -8.79 5.50
N LEU A 623 18.54 -8.36 6.75
CA LEU A 623 19.55 -8.31 7.80
C LEU A 623 19.41 -9.51 8.72
N PRO A 624 20.46 -10.34 8.94
CA PRO A 624 20.46 -11.35 9.99
C PRO A 624 20.50 -10.68 11.36
N ILE A 625 19.68 -11.17 12.28
CA ILE A 625 19.69 -10.69 13.66
C ILE A 625 20.68 -11.55 14.47
N ARG A 626 21.76 -10.92 14.90
CA ARG A 626 22.85 -11.56 15.66
C ARG A 626 22.72 -11.35 17.15
N ASP A 627 22.16 -10.21 17.58
CA ASP A 627 21.90 -9.92 18.99
C ASP A 627 20.79 -10.83 19.55
N GLU A 628 21.10 -11.58 20.59
CA GLU A 628 20.17 -12.57 21.15
C GLU A 628 18.96 -11.93 21.84
N ALA A 629 19.10 -10.74 22.41
CA ALA A 629 17.97 -10.02 23.03
C ALA A 629 16.98 -9.52 21.96
N ILE A 630 17.51 -8.99 20.85
CA ILE A 630 16.68 -8.59 19.70
C ILE A 630 16.04 -9.83 19.05
N LYS A 631 16.76 -10.93 18.91
CA LYS A 631 16.25 -12.18 18.37
C LYS A 631 15.08 -12.70 19.22
N GLN A 632 15.22 -12.71 20.54
CA GLN A 632 14.16 -13.11 21.44
C GLN A 632 12.95 -12.17 21.37
N ARG A 633 13.18 -10.84 21.35
CA ARG A 633 12.11 -9.84 21.17
C ARG A 633 11.32 -10.05 19.88
N LEU A 634 11.99 -10.32 18.76
CA LEU A 634 11.34 -10.61 17.49
C LEU A 634 10.52 -11.90 17.52
N TRP A 635 11.04 -12.93 18.17
CA TRP A 635 10.32 -14.19 18.34
C TRP A 635 9.05 -14.00 19.18
N ASP A 636 9.15 -13.26 20.29
CA ASP A 636 7.99 -12.98 21.14
C ASP A 636 6.94 -12.17 20.39
N MET A 637 7.35 -11.17 19.61
CA MET A 637 6.44 -10.41 18.74
C MET A 637 5.73 -11.31 17.73
N PHE A 638 6.46 -12.20 17.07
CA PHE A 638 5.90 -13.13 16.09
C PHE A 638 4.88 -14.09 16.76
N CYS A 639 5.21 -14.64 17.93
CA CYS A 639 4.32 -15.50 18.68
C CYS A 639 3.05 -14.77 19.17
N ILE A 640 3.15 -13.51 19.60
CA ILE A 640 1.99 -12.70 20.01
C ILE A 640 1.07 -12.46 18.81
N MET A 641 1.61 -12.13 17.65
CA MET A 641 0.81 -11.97 16.42
C MET A 641 0.12 -13.27 16.01
N LEU A 642 0.79 -14.43 16.16
CA LEU A 642 0.16 -15.73 15.95
C LEU A 642 -0.95 -16.03 16.95
N LYS A 643 -0.90 -15.48 18.16
CA LYS A 643 -1.92 -15.66 19.21
C LYS A 643 -3.11 -14.70 19.08
N ASP A 644 -2.99 -13.65 18.26
CA ASP A 644 -4.08 -12.69 18.04
C ASP A 644 -5.37 -13.43 17.69
N ASN A 645 -6.45 -13.13 18.42
CA ASN A 645 -7.78 -13.72 18.24
C ASN A 645 -8.88 -12.67 18.12
N VAL A 646 -8.49 -11.38 18.04
CA VAL A 646 -9.39 -10.25 17.84
C VAL A 646 -9.38 -9.80 16.38
N LYS A 647 -8.20 -9.61 15.78
CA LYS A 647 -8.02 -9.13 14.41
C LYS A 647 -7.54 -10.20 13.44
N ALA A 648 -6.99 -11.29 13.93
CA ALA A 648 -6.47 -12.35 13.07
C ALA A 648 -7.57 -13.15 12.37
N ARG A 649 -7.27 -13.54 11.15
CA ARG A 649 -8.06 -14.48 10.34
C ARG A 649 -7.16 -15.65 9.91
N ILE A 650 -7.69 -16.85 9.89
CA ILE A 650 -7.00 -18.05 9.46
C ILE A 650 -7.47 -18.41 8.06
N GLN A 651 -6.53 -18.74 7.17
CA GLN A 651 -6.86 -19.28 5.86
C GLN A 651 -7.30 -20.76 6.01
N MET A 652 -8.41 -21.09 5.36
CA MET A 652 -8.97 -22.44 5.33
C MET A 652 -8.52 -23.20 4.06
N PRO A 653 -8.64 -24.54 4.02
CA PRO A 653 -8.26 -25.36 2.86
C PRO A 653 -9.03 -25.04 1.55
N ASP A 654 -10.16 -24.33 1.64
CA ASP A 654 -10.88 -23.81 0.48
C ASP A 654 -10.35 -22.43 0.00
N GLY A 655 -9.32 -21.91 0.67
CA GLY A 655 -8.71 -20.61 0.40
C GLY A 655 -9.51 -19.41 0.93
N LYS A 656 -10.58 -19.62 1.72
CA LYS A 656 -11.28 -18.55 2.43
C LYS A 656 -10.57 -18.20 3.72
N TYR A 657 -10.88 -17.01 4.24
CA TYR A 657 -10.38 -16.55 5.53
C TYR A 657 -11.53 -16.45 6.52
N ILE A 658 -11.35 -17.01 7.71
CA ILE A 658 -12.31 -16.92 8.80
C ILE A 658 -11.64 -16.25 10.01
N ARG A 659 -12.40 -15.50 10.83
CA ARG A 659 -11.88 -14.93 12.08
C ARG A 659 -11.41 -16.05 12.99
N LYS A 660 -10.24 -15.84 13.59
CA LYS A 660 -9.69 -16.77 14.59
C LYS A 660 -10.49 -16.60 15.86
N GLN A 661 -11.32 -17.62 16.15
CA GLN A 661 -12.10 -17.70 17.39
C GLN A 661 -11.54 -18.81 18.26
N ASN A 662 -11.28 -18.51 19.51
CA ASN A 662 -10.93 -19.47 20.55
C ASN A 662 -11.48 -18.98 21.88
N ASN A 663 -11.54 -19.85 22.88
CA ASN A 663 -12.04 -19.55 24.22
C ASN A 663 -10.99 -18.89 25.12
N LEU A 664 -9.90 -18.36 24.56
CA LEU A 664 -8.85 -17.66 25.29
C LEU A 664 -9.23 -16.19 25.50
N HIS A 665 -8.52 -15.55 26.44
CA HIS A 665 -8.66 -14.10 26.65
C HIS A 665 -8.45 -13.34 25.34
N PRO A 666 -9.27 -12.31 25.02
CA PRO A 666 -9.10 -11.50 23.83
C PRO A 666 -7.70 -10.87 23.78
N LEU A 667 -7.02 -11.05 22.65
CA LEU A 667 -5.69 -10.52 22.38
C LEU A 667 -5.69 -9.85 21.01
N ASP A 668 -5.65 -8.52 20.99
CA ASP A 668 -5.31 -7.70 19.83
C ASP A 668 -3.80 -7.42 19.89
N SER A 669 -3.04 -7.98 18.96
CA SER A 669 -1.57 -7.88 18.96
C SER A 669 -1.09 -6.43 18.80
N GLN A 670 -1.80 -5.59 18.03
CA GLN A 670 -1.43 -4.19 17.81
C GLN A 670 -1.61 -3.35 19.08
N ILE A 671 -2.69 -3.58 19.80
CA ILE A 671 -2.93 -2.90 21.08
C ILE A 671 -1.96 -3.41 22.14
N TYR A 672 -1.71 -4.71 22.20
CA TYR A 672 -0.74 -5.30 23.11
C TYR A 672 0.65 -4.64 23.00
N PHE A 673 1.16 -4.46 21.77
CA PHE A 673 2.46 -3.83 21.55
C PHE A 673 2.50 -2.36 21.95
N TYR A 674 1.39 -1.63 21.80
CA TYR A 674 1.28 -0.27 22.32
C TYR A 674 1.30 -0.23 23.84
N GLU A 675 0.50 -1.05 24.50
CA GLU A 675 0.48 -1.16 25.96
C GLU A 675 1.85 -1.55 26.53
N GLU A 676 2.53 -2.48 25.85
CA GLU A 676 3.90 -2.86 26.20
C GLU A 676 4.86 -1.67 26.07
N ALA A 677 4.78 -0.90 24.99
CA ALA A 677 5.62 0.27 24.79
C ALA A 677 5.38 1.36 25.87
N TYR A 678 4.10 1.62 26.20
CA TYR A 678 3.74 2.55 27.28
C TYR A 678 4.31 2.08 28.63
N ARG A 679 4.08 0.82 28.99
CA ARG A 679 4.58 0.24 30.24
C ARG A 679 6.11 0.32 30.36
N LYS A 680 6.83 0.01 29.27
CA LYS A 680 8.31 0.09 29.23
C LYS A 680 8.79 1.54 29.36
N ALA A 681 8.13 2.49 28.71
CA ALA A 681 8.48 3.92 28.80
C ALA A 681 8.20 4.50 30.19
N GLU A 682 7.13 4.09 30.87
CA GLU A 682 6.84 4.50 32.25
C GLU A 682 7.89 3.96 33.25
N ASN A 683 8.25 2.69 33.12
CA ASN A 683 9.29 2.10 33.97
C ASN A 683 10.63 2.81 33.80
N TYR A 684 11.02 3.15 32.56
CA TYR A 684 12.24 3.90 32.29
C TYR A 684 12.23 5.32 32.92
N ARG A 685 11.08 6.00 32.99
CA ARG A 685 10.94 7.33 33.63
C ARG A 685 11.04 7.26 35.16
N LYS A 686 10.78 6.11 35.76
CA LYS A 686 10.81 5.89 37.24
C LYS A 686 12.19 5.45 37.73
N THR A 687 13.05 4.93 36.86
CA THR A 687 14.46 4.60 37.11
C THR A 687 15.40 5.74 36.71
#